data_76e6b7861f73ec3e4cdb2abb077ed48a
#
_entry.id   76e6b7861f73ec3e4cdb2abb077ed48a
#
_cell.length_a   1.000
_cell.length_b   1.000
_cell.length_c   1.000
_cell.angle_alpha   90.00
_cell.angle_beta   90.00
_cell.angle_gamma   90.00
#
_symmetry.space_group_name_H-M   'P 1'
#
loop_
_entity.id
_entity.type
_entity.pdbx_description
1 polymer ?
#
loop_
_entity_poly.entity_id
_entity_poly.type
_entity_poly.pdbx_seq_one_letter_code
_entity_poly.pdbx_strand_id
1 'polypeptide(L)'
;MQEGVIALKRTDPGVPQFTVLDVAPLFKDGRGLMRIELVGMDGDKEVVSASRFLLVTDLGMIVKKNADGSRDVFVCSLSEGNPISGAAVYILGTNGLPVAEAVTDAGGRAALPSVSGLNREKRPVAVTVSVKRGADEDAAWLPLDDYSRVVDYSRFPTQGQTSNADGINAYVFSERGIFRPGETLRFGMLMRRGDWKALPPDMPFFAELSDPSERTILRRQFVVGADGLAELSWTVPEGAPTGRYRLDVQTPNADGFAVVLGSGAVRVEEFQPDTMSLSATVNPAPGKGWLNASQASADAALKNLYGLPAVDRRLRGQLSVRPASLSFPGYEDFTFHDAMPYRGSALTLDLGEVRTDAQGRAVLPLPLEKLRGGTLHCRLLVEGFEPGGGRSVTTVRDFLVSPLQAVLGYRPTGAGGNLGFIPKGSESTLEFVALGPDLGRADPGELTFSVAERRYVTSLVTDKDGRYRYDETPVDREIASSKRSFDASGNLAWAVPTDKPGEFLLSVRNASGQIMALVPFTVAGNDDLRLAGRDELPSGNLRLHIDKADYAPGESIRLFLSSPYDGMGLITLERDSVAASRWFRVRAGNSVQEIAVPKDFEGRAYVDVSLARSLSSPDVFMQPHSYAVAPLTVNVARRDMGLRLRNRCCPVARSRYPCPPAIRERR
;
A
#
# COMPACT_ATOMS: atom_id res chain seq x y z
N MET A 1 24.15 -39.20 21.85
CA MET A 1 22.68 -39.41 21.79
C MET A 1 22.27 -39.74 23.21
N GLN A 2 21.30 -39.04 23.77
CA GLN A 2 20.71 -39.38 25.07
C GLN A 2 19.28 -39.83 24.79
N GLU A 3 18.87 -40.93 25.40
CA GLU A 3 17.52 -41.48 25.25
C GLU A 3 16.82 -41.44 26.60
N GLY A 4 15.51 -41.15 26.54
CA GLY A 4 14.66 -41.12 27.73
C GLY A 4 13.25 -41.58 27.39
N VAL A 5 12.55 -42.13 28.37
CA VAL A 5 11.17 -42.61 28.21
C VAL A 5 10.24 -41.70 29.00
N ILE A 6 9.18 -41.24 28.36
CA ILE A 6 8.11 -40.47 29.01
C ILE A 6 6.85 -41.35 28.99
N ALA A 7 6.38 -41.73 30.17
CA ALA A 7 5.12 -42.48 30.27
C ALA A 7 3.93 -41.52 30.11
N LEU A 8 3.13 -41.74 29.09
CA LEU A 8 1.88 -40.98 28.86
C LEU A 8 0.74 -41.66 29.60
N LYS A 9 -0.06 -40.88 30.35
CA LYS A 9 -1.31 -41.37 30.94
C LYS A 9 -2.37 -41.47 29.84
N ARG A 10 -3.08 -42.57 29.77
CA ARG A 10 -4.27 -42.66 28.89
C ARG A 10 -5.33 -41.68 29.35
N THR A 11 -5.76 -40.83 28.46
CA THR A 11 -6.90 -39.90 28.64
C THR A 11 -7.97 -40.19 27.60
N ASP A 12 -9.11 -39.51 27.72
CA ASP A 12 -10.19 -39.63 26.74
C ASP A 12 -9.72 -39.26 25.35
N PRO A 13 -10.11 -40.04 24.33
CA PRO A 13 -9.78 -39.72 22.94
C PRO A 13 -10.29 -38.31 22.57
N GLY A 14 -9.41 -37.51 21.97
CA GLY A 14 -9.74 -36.14 21.56
C GLY A 14 -9.39 -35.04 22.56
N VAL A 15 -8.89 -35.38 23.74
CA VAL A 15 -8.36 -34.40 24.71
C VAL A 15 -6.85 -34.27 24.55
N PRO A 16 -6.30 -33.08 24.17
CA PRO A 16 -4.87 -32.87 24.07
C PRO A 16 -4.19 -33.05 25.39
N GLN A 17 -3.08 -33.80 25.43
CA GLN A 17 -2.19 -33.87 26.59
C GLN A 17 -0.95 -33.03 26.35
N PHE A 18 -0.55 -32.29 27.37
CA PHE A 18 0.68 -31.53 27.39
C PHE A 18 1.65 -32.11 28.40
N THR A 19 2.87 -32.41 27.98
CA THR A 19 3.94 -32.87 28.83
C THR A 19 5.12 -31.91 28.69
N VAL A 20 5.66 -31.48 29.82
CA VAL A 20 6.84 -30.59 29.86
C VAL A 20 8.09 -31.48 29.88
N LEU A 21 8.97 -31.26 28.92
CA LEU A 21 10.29 -31.85 28.86
C LEU A 21 11.32 -30.79 29.24
N ASP A 22 12.03 -30.99 30.36
CA ASP A 22 13.18 -30.16 30.69
C ASP A 22 14.39 -30.58 29.87
N VAL A 23 14.73 -29.70 28.91
CA VAL A 23 15.85 -29.91 27.98
C VAL A 23 17.14 -29.21 28.43
N ALA A 24 17.09 -28.35 29.46
CA ALA A 24 18.24 -27.59 29.93
C ALA A 24 19.43 -28.48 30.33
N PRO A 25 19.24 -29.63 31.00
CA PRO A 25 20.34 -30.52 31.34
C PRO A 25 21.02 -31.19 30.15
N LEU A 26 20.36 -31.16 28.98
CA LEU A 26 20.87 -31.78 27.75
C LEU A 26 21.88 -30.90 27.01
N PHE A 27 21.92 -29.60 27.34
CA PHE A 27 22.88 -28.67 26.75
C PHE A 27 24.13 -28.55 27.61
N LYS A 28 25.27 -28.83 27.00
CA LYS A 28 26.55 -28.47 27.59
C LYS A 28 26.65 -26.95 27.59
N ASP A 29 26.93 -26.35 28.74
CA ASP A 29 27.02 -24.89 28.88
C ASP A 29 25.70 -24.10 28.63
N GLY A 30 24.57 -24.80 28.64
CA GLY A 30 23.22 -24.20 28.51
C GLY A 30 22.87 -23.63 27.13
N ARG A 31 23.71 -23.81 26.12
CA ARG A 31 23.51 -23.28 24.75
C ARG A 31 23.87 -24.31 23.68
N GLY A 32 23.34 -24.11 22.47
CA GLY A 32 23.66 -24.92 21.31
C GLY A 32 22.48 -25.36 20.48
N LEU A 33 22.73 -26.19 19.49
CA LEU A 33 21.72 -26.74 18.58
C LEU A 33 21.53 -28.24 18.88
N MET A 34 20.29 -28.66 19.08
CA MET A 34 19.90 -30.03 19.35
C MET A 34 18.80 -30.48 18.39
N ARG A 35 18.83 -31.73 17.95
CA ARG A 35 17.69 -32.37 17.30
C ARG A 35 16.99 -33.24 18.34
N ILE A 36 15.73 -32.98 18.59
CA ILE A 36 14.87 -33.82 19.43
C ILE A 36 14.03 -34.67 18.48
N GLU A 37 13.99 -35.96 18.74
CA GLU A 37 13.14 -36.93 18.08
C GLU A 37 12.23 -37.57 19.11
N LEU A 38 10.93 -37.48 18.90
CA LEU A 38 9.90 -38.07 19.74
C LEU A 38 9.30 -39.25 18.98
N VAL A 39 9.35 -40.42 19.56
CA VAL A 39 8.77 -41.63 18.98
C VAL A 39 7.67 -42.11 19.91
N GLY A 40 6.44 -42.17 19.42
CA GLY A 40 5.31 -42.74 20.14
C GLY A 40 5.27 -44.22 19.95
N MET A 41 5.32 -44.99 21.08
CA MET A 41 5.31 -46.43 21.10
C MET A 41 3.98 -46.95 21.69
N ASP A 42 3.42 -48.00 21.06
CA ASP A 42 2.37 -48.82 21.66
C ASP A 42 2.92 -50.24 21.85
N GLY A 43 3.34 -50.53 23.10
CA GLY A 43 4.21 -51.67 23.36
C GLY A 43 5.56 -51.48 22.64
N ASP A 44 5.96 -52.51 21.86
CA ASP A 44 7.20 -52.48 21.07
C ASP A 44 7.03 -51.89 19.67
N LYS A 45 5.84 -51.40 19.31
CA LYS A 45 5.54 -50.89 18.00
C LYS A 45 5.58 -49.36 17.96
N GLU A 46 6.40 -48.81 17.06
CA GLU A 46 6.34 -47.40 16.72
C GLU A 46 5.00 -47.04 16.01
N VAL A 47 4.25 -46.07 16.54
CA VAL A 47 2.97 -45.64 16.00
C VAL A 47 3.02 -44.23 15.41
N VAL A 48 3.95 -43.40 15.86
CA VAL A 48 4.14 -42.03 15.36
C VAL A 48 5.55 -41.56 15.71
N SER A 49 6.15 -40.76 14.82
CA SER A 49 7.38 -40.05 15.15
C SER A 49 7.30 -38.59 14.72
N ALA A 50 7.97 -37.72 15.46
CA ALA A 50 8.13 -36.30 15.14
C ALA A 50 9.52 -35.83 15.55
N SER A 51 10.17 -35.03 14.72
CA SER A 51 11.46 -34.44 15.05
C SER A 51 11.43 -32.92 14.93
N ARG A 52 12.21 -32.25 15.81
CA ARG A 52 12.39 -30.81 15.79
C ARG A 52 13.83 -30.46 16.12
N PHE A 53 14.33 -29.41 15.48
CA PHE A 53 15.54 -28.73 15.92
C PHE A 53 15.22 -27.74 17.02
N LEU A 54 15.97 -27.76 18.09
CA LEU A 54 15.91 -26.81 19.19
C LEU A 54 17.23 -26.06 19.26
N LEU A 55 17.18 -24.76 19.11
CA LEU A 55 18.32 -23.87 19.22
C LEU A 55 18.19 -23.07 20.52
N VAL A 56 19.16 -23.17 21.41
CA VAL A 56 19.27 -22.33 22.61
C VAL A 56 20.45 -21.40 22.42
N THR A 57 20.18 -20.12 22.32
CA THR A 57 21.18 -19.08 22.04
C THR A 57 20.72 -17.74 22.62
N ASP A 58 21.68 -16.88 22.93
CA ASP A 58 21.44 -15.47 23.27
C ASP A 58 21.48 -14.56 22.04
N LEU A 59 21.74 -15.10 20.84
CA LEU A 59 21.88 -14.33 19.63
C LEU A 59 20.52 -14.14 18.95
N GLY A 60 19.99 -12.92 18.96
CA GLY A 60 18.90 -12.48 18.10
C GLY A 60 19.46 -12.09 16.72
N MET A 61 18.80 -12.51 15.64
CA MET A 61 19.23 -12.23 14.28
C MET A 61 18.07 -11.78 13.42
N ILE A 62 18.26 -10.64 12.73
CA ILE A 62 17.35 -10.12 11.71
C ILE A 62 18.11 -10.05 10.38
N VAL A 63 17.59 -10.67 9.33
CA VAL A 63 18.19 -10.68 7.99
C VAL A 63 17.31 -9.89 7.05
N LYS A 64 17.85 -8.83 6.45
CA LYS A 64 17.22 -8.02 5.42
C LYS A 64 17.85 -8.33 4.07
N LYS A 65 17.03 -8.75 3.09
CA LYS A 65 17.49 -8.99 1.71
C LYS A 65 17.29 -7.73 0.89
N ASN A 66 18.36 -7.21 0.32
CA ASN A 66 18.36 -6.03 -0.54
C ASN A 66 17.96 -6.38 -1.99
N ALA A 67 17.58 -5.36 -2.77
CA ALA A 67 17.12 -5.53 -4.15
C ALA A 67 18.21 -6.15 -5.08
N ASP A 68 19.47 -5.88 -4.83
CA ASP A 68 20.63 -6.45 -5.56
C ASP A 68 20.99 -7.88 -5.13
N GLY A 69 20.20 -8.45 -4.19
CA GLY A 69 20.44 -9.78 -3.64
C GLY A 69 21.48 -9.83 -2.51
N SER A 70 22.13 -8.72 -2.17
CA SER A 70 22.95 -8.59 -0.96
C SER A 70 22.08 -8.70 0.30
N ARG A 71 22.70 -8.85 1.45
CA ARG A 71 21.97 -8.98 2.72
C ARG A 71 22.62 -8.17 3.83
N ASP A 72 21.78 -7.52 4.61
CA ASP A 72 22.17 -6.93 5.89
C ASP A 72 21.72 -7.86 7.03
N VAL A 73 22.64 -8.25 7.86
CA VAL A 73 22.38 -9.08 9.03
C VAL A 73 22.61 -8.25 10.28
N PHE A 74 21.59 -8.14 11.11
CA PHE A 74 21.62 -7.43 12.37
C PHE A 74 21.62 -8.43 13.52
N VAL A 75 22.58 -8.31 14.42
CA VAL A 75 22.79 -9.24 15.53
C VAL A 75 22.72 -8.51 16.86
N CYS A 76 21.95 -9.05 17.80
CA CYS A 76 21.81 -8.52 19.16
C CYS A 76 21.83 -9.64 20.21
N SER A 77 22.12 -9.28 21.46
CA SER A 77 21.87 -10.16 22.61
C SER A 77 20.39 -10.11 22.97
N LEU A 78 19.73 -11.25 23.09
CA LEU A 78 18.34 -11.37 23.53
C LEU A 78 18.18 -11.10 25.02
N SER A 79 19.20 -11.44 25.84
CA SER A 79 19.17 -11.21 27.29
C SER A 79 19.51 -9.76 27.67
N GLU A 80 20.54 -9.19 27.07
CA GLU A 80 20.99 -7.83 27.37
C GLU A 80 20.30 -6.77 26.53
N GLY A 81 19.81 -7.14 25.33
CA GLY A 81 19.19 -6.24 24.40
C GLY A 81 20.17 -5.22 23.79
N ASN A 82 21.44 -5.58 23.61
CA ASN A 82 22.45 -4.74 22.99
C ASN A 82 22.88 -5.32 21.64
N PRO A 83 23.26 -4.47 20.63
CA PRO A 83 23.90 -4.97 19.43
C PRO A 83 25.23 -5.68 19.77
N ILE A 84 25.54 -6.74 19.03
CA ILE A 84 26.76 -7.51 19.18
C ILE A 84 27.75 -7.16 18.09
N SER A 85 28.87 -6.55 18.46
CA SER A 85 30.01 -6.27 17.60
C SER A 85 30.97 -7.44 17.53
N GLY A 86 31.63 -7.65 16.39
CA GLY A 86 32.65 -8.67 16.22
C GLY A 86 32.10 -10.10 16.04
N ALA A 87 30.78 -10.25 15.82
CA ALA A 87 30.19 -11.55 15.49
C ALA A 87 30.56 -11.97 14.07
N ALA A 88 31.00 -13.19 13.87
CA ALA A 88 31.22 -13.76 12.56
C ALA A 88 29.90 -14.21 11.94
N VAL A 89 29.62 -13.74 10.72
CA VAL A 89 28.37 -14.00 9.98
C VAL A 89 28.70 -14.70 8.69
N TYR A 90 28.03 -15.81 8.41
CA TYR A 90 28.25 -16.62 7.22
C TYR A 90 26.95 -16.87 6.47
N ILE A 91 26.99 -16.83 5.14
CA ILE A 91 25.97 -17.43 4.28
C ILE A 91 26.45 -18.84 3.91
N LEU A 92 25.66 -19.84 4.18
CA LEU A 92 25.98 -21.23 3.84
C LEU A 92 25.34 -21.60 2.50
N GLY A 93 26.10 -22.34 1.68
CA GLY A 93 25.63 -22.99 0.47
C GLY A 93 24.98 -24.34 0.74
N THR A 94 24.54 -25.04 -0.31
CA THR A 94 23.89 -26.36 -0.25
C THR A 94 24.79 -27.46 0.30
N ASN A 95 26.11 -27.27 0.23
CA ASN A 95 27.11 -28.18 0.79
C ASN A 95 27.44 -27.89 2.28
N GLY A 96 26.75 -26.91 2.89
CA GLY A 96 26.99 -26.49 4.27
C GLY A 96 28.26 -25.65 4.49
N LEU A 97 28.98 -25.30 3.42
CA LEU A 97 30.18 -24.46 3.53
C LEU A 97 29.84 -22.98 3.34
N PRO A 98 30.62 -22.07 3.98
CA PRO A 98 30.45 -20.63 3.75
C PRO A 98 30.71 -20.23 2.30
N VAL A 99 29.79 -19.48 1.71
CA VAL A 99 29.91 -18.88 0.38
C VAL A 99 30.12 -17.38 0.44
N ALA A 100 29.79 -16.76 1.57
CA ALA A 100 30.09 -15.37 1.90
C ALA A 100 30.26 -15.25 3.42
N GLU A 101 31.11 -14.30 3.84
CA GLU A 101 31.37 -14.03 5.24
C GLU A 101 31.49 -12.53 5.50
N ALA A 102 31.14 -12.09 6.70
CA ALA A 102 31.32 -10.74 7.20
C ALA A 102 31.41 -10.75 8.71
N VAL A 103 31.80 -9.63 9.31
CA VAL A 103 31.85 -9.43 10.76
C VAL A 103 30.96 -8.26 11.12
N THR A 104 30.21 -8.35 12.20
CA THR A 104 29.34 -7.27 12.65
C THR A 104 30.14 -6.07 13.17
N ASP A 105 29.68 -4.88 12.80
CA ASP A 105 30.20 -3.58 13.26
C ASP A 105 29.73 -3.25 14.69
N ALA A 106 30.06 -2.05 15.19
CA ALA A 106 29.65 -1.57 16.52
C ALA A 106 28.12 -1.48 16.68
N GLY A 107 27.37 -1.35 15.58
CA GLY A 107 25.90 -1.38 15.54
C GLY A 107 25.33 -2.79 15.40
N GLY A 108 26.16 -3.84 15.46
CA GLY A 108 25.72 -5.23 15.27
C GLY A 108 25.30 -5.57 13.83
N ARG A 109 25.68 -4.75 12.82
CA ARG A 109 25.34 -4.96 11.41
C ARG A 109 26.51 -5.60 10.66
N ALA A 110 26.22 -6.62 9.87
CA ALA A 110 27.13 -7.21 8.90
C ALA A 110 26.50 -7.12 7.50
N ALA A 111 27.23 -6.56 6.55
CA ALA A 111 26.80 -6.48 5.15
C ALA A 111 27.44 -7.63 4.35
N LEU A 112 26.62 -8.46 3.74
CA LEU A 112 27.00 -9.61 2.95
C LEU A 112 26.68 -9.39 1.48
N PRO A 113 27.56 -9.75 0.54
CA PRO A 113 27.34 -9.56 -0.89
C PRO A 113 26.21 -10.47 -1.40
N SER A 114 25.70 -10.16 -2.58
CA SER A 114 24.84 -11.06 -3.34
C SER A 114 25.59 -12.33 -3.71
N VAL A 115 24.94 -13.47 -3.55
CA VAL A 115 25.48 -14.77 -3.98
C VAL A 115 24.97 -15.20 -5.36
N SER A 116 24.11 -14.41 -5.99
CA SER A 116 23.52 -14.72 -7.29
C SER A 116 24.52 -14.82 -8.45
N GLY A 117 25.67 -14.16 -8.34
CA GLY A 117 26.75 -14.19 -9.33
C GLY A 117 27.73 -15.36 -9.18
N LEU A 118 27.57 -16.21 -8.18
CA LEU A 118 28.47 -17.33 -7.93
C LEU A 118 28.15 -18.50 -8.86
N ASN A 119 29.12 -18.91 -9.69
CA ASN A 119 28.91 -19.99 -10.69
C ASN A 119 28.64 -21.36 -10.06
N ARG A 120 29.13 -21.61 -8.85
CA ARG A 120 29.06 -22.93 -8.19
C ARG A 120 27.94 -23.03 -7.15
N GLU A 121 27.54 -21.93 -6.54
CA GLU A 121 26.51 -21.91 -5.51
C GLU A 121 25.60 -20.69 -5.72
N LYS A 122 24.46 -20.92 -6.39
CA LYS A 122 23.48 -19.89 -6.70
C LYS A 122 22.41 -19.71 -5.63
N ARG A 123 22.28 -20.68 -4.72
CA ARG A 123 21.18 -20.77 -3.79
C ARG A 123 21.69 -20.82 -2.35
N PRO A 124 21.62 -19.72 -1.60
CA PRO A 124 21.97 -19.73 -0.18
C PRO A 124 20.92 -20.54 0.61
N VAL A 125 21.37 -21.35 1.52
CA VAL A 125 20.52 -22.25 2.34
C VAL A 125 20.26 -21.66 3.72
N ALA A 126 21.28 -21.06 4.35
CA ALA A 126 21.15 -20.49 5.68
C ALA A 126 22.09 -19.32 5.93
N VAL A 127 21.74 -18.48 6.89
CA VAL A 127 22.64 -17.52 7.53
C VAL A 127 22.98 -18.07 8.90
N THR A 128 24.27 -18.13 9.23
CA THR A 128 24.76 -18.46 10.58
C THR A 128 25.52 -17.30 11.16
N VAL A 129 25.41 -17.16 12.47
CA VAL A 129 26.15 -16.17 13.25
C VAL A 129 26.83 -16.88 14.39
N SER A 130 28.09 -16.60 14.65
CA SER A 130 28.78 -17.09 15.83
C SER A 130 29.56 -15.99 16.55
N VAL A 131 29.62 -16.10 17.85
CA VAL A 131 30.39 -15.21 18.74
C VAL A 131 31.14 -16.01 19.77
N LYS A 132 32.44 -15.78 19.93
CA LYS A 132 33.23 -16.32 21.01
C LYS A 132 33.03 -15.47 22.27
N ARG A 133 32.63 -16.09 23.37
CA ARG A 133 32.51 -15.48 24.70
C ARG A 133 33.47 -16.18 25.69
N GLY A 134 34.70 -15.72 25.73
CA GLY A 134 35.76 -16.39 26.49
C GLY A 134 36.13 -17.75 25.88
N ALA A 135 35.93 -18.84 26.63
CA ALA A 135 36.15 -20.22 26.15
C ALA A 135 34.96 -20.80 25.39
N ASP A 136 33.78 -20.16 25.47
CA ASP A 136 32.53 -20.65 24.91
C ASP A 136 32.23 -19.98 23.57
N GLU A 137 31.51 -20.68 22.71
CA GLU A 137 30.99 -20.15 21.42
C GLU A 137 29.47 -20.21 21.45
N ASP A 138 28.83 -19.06 21.23
CA ASP A 138 27.39 -18.98 21.03
C ASP A 138 27.11 -18.85 19.51
N ALA A 139 26.12 -19.58 19.03
CA ALA A 139 25.76 -19.60 17.61
C ALA A 139 24.27 -19.53 17.39
N ALA A 140 23.89 -18.82 16.34
CA ALA A 140 22.51 -18.78 15.81
C ALA A 140 22.48 -19.19 14.33
N TRP A 141 21.35 -19.73 13.93
CA TRP A 141 21.15 -20.25 12.57
C TRP A 141 19.76 -19.89 12.07
N LEU A 142 19.66 -19.35 10.85
CA LEU A 142 18.43 -18.98 10.18
C LEU A 142 18.38 -19.65 8.79
N PRO A 143 17.50 -20.64 8.57
CA PRO A 143 17.28 -21.20 7.24
C PRO A 143 16.62 -20.17 6.32
N LEU A 144 17.10 -20.09 5.07
CA LEU A 144 16.60 -19.14 4.07
C LEU A 144 15.56 -19.75 3.13
N ASP A 145 15.38 -21.06 3.16
CA ASP A 145 14.39 -21.84 2.41
C ASP A 145 13.12 -22.12 3.22
N ASP A 146 13.10 -21.78 4.49
CA ASP A 146 11.92 -21.92 5.35
C ASP A 146 11.05 -20.66 5.29
N TYR A 147 9.98 -20.71 4.49
CA TYR A 147 9.03 -19.62 4.35
C TYR A 147 8.31 -19.24 5.65
N SER A 148 8.28 -20.12 6.66
CA SER A 148 7.72 -19.80 7.98
C SER A 148 8.54 -18.75 8.75
N ARG A 149 9.77 -18.50 8.32
CA ARG A 149 10.67 -17.49 8.90
C ARG A 149 10.62 -16.13 8.17
N VAL A 150 9.88 -16.06 7.07
CA VAL A 150 9.71 -14.81 6.31
C VAL A 150 8.61 -13.98 6.93
N VAL A 151 8.89 -12.70 7.16
CA VAL A 151 7.92 -11.73 7.69
C VAL A 151 6.85 -11.45 6.63
N ASP A 152 5.57 -11.56 7.00
CA ASP A 152 4.45 -11.26 6.12
C ASP A 152 4.06 -9.78 6.19
N TYR A 153 4.38 -9.04 5.14
CA TYR A 153 4.04 -7.62 5.01
C TYR A 153 2.68 -7.35 4.35
N SER A 154 1.89 -8.38 4.02
CA SER A 154 0.62 -8.23 3.28
C SER A 154 -0.41 -7.32 3.96
N ARG A 155 -0.35 -7.20 5.28
CA ARG A 155 -1.23 -6.33 6.10
C ARG A 155 -0.84 -4.84 6.08
N PHE A 156 0.32 -4.51 5.51
CA PHE A 156 0.82 -3.13 5.47
C PHE A 156 0.74 -2.55 4.06
N PRO A 157 0.63 -1.24 3.91
CA PRO A 157 0.59 -0.57 2.61
C PRO A 157 2.00 -0.52 1.98
N THR A 158 2.56 -1.70 1.68
CA THR A 158 3.87 -1.86 1.03
C THR A 158 3.78 -1.87 -0.49
N GLN A 159 2.64 -1.45 -1.06
CA GLN A 159 2.45 -1.36 -2.49
C GLN A 159 3.33 -0.24 -3.06
N GLY A 160 4.21 -0.61 -3.96
CA GLY A 160 5.12 0.30 -4.63
C GLY A 160 5.59 -0.27 -5.96
N GLN A 161 6.34 0.54 -6.70
CA GLN A 161 7.01 0.07 -7.90
C GLN A 161 8.16 -0.83 -7.45
N THR A 162 8.15 -2.10 -7.83
CA THR A 162 9.30 -2.99 -7.64
C THR A 162 10.41 -2.55 -8.58
N SER A 163 11.60 -2.28 -8.04
CA SER A 163 12.79 -2.13 -8.88
C SER A 163 13.15 -3.49 -9.49
N ASN A 164 13.62 -3.49 -10.74
CA ASN A 164 14.23 -4.69 -11.30
C ASN A 164 15.54 -5.03 -10.58
N ALA A 165 16.02 -6.25 -10.73
CA ALA A 165 17.21 -6.73 -10.02
C ALA A 165 18.46 -5.87 -10.26
N ASP A 166 18.54 -5.20 -11.41
CA ASP A 166 19.67 -4.33 -11.80
C ASP A 166 19.43 -2.86 -11.44
N GLY A 167 18.25 -2.52 -10.87
CA GLY A 167 17.89 -1.16 -10.51
C GLY A 167 17.72 -0.20 -11.69
N ILE A 168 17.66 -0.72 -12.93
CA ILE A 168 17.49 0.07 -14.15
C ILE A 168 16.02 0.09 -14.54
N ASN A 169 15.52 1.29 -14.86
CA ASN A 169 14.16 1.51 -15.36
C ASN A 169 14.21 2.30 -16.66
N ALA A 170 13.23 2.04 -17.54
CA ALA A 170 13.01 2.79 -18.76
C ALA A 170 11.66 3.52 -18.71
N TYR A 171 11.66 4.81 -18.99
CA TYR A 171 10.47 5.57 -19.27
C TYR A 171 10.31 5.70 -20.77
N VAL A 172 9.20 5.15 -21.29
CA VAL A 172 8.91 5.14 -22.73
C VAL A 172 7.74 6.09 -22.99
N PHE A 173 7.93 7.02 -23.91
CA PHE A 173 6.94 8.01 -24.27
C PHE A 173 6.87 8.23 -25.79
N SER A 174 5.80 8.82 -26.27
CA SER A 174 5.64 9.21 -27.67
C SER A 174 5.17 10.66 -27.76
N GLU A 175 5.41 11.32 -28.89
CA GLU A 175 4.98 12.69 -29.16
C GLU A 175 3.44 12.86 -29.11
N ARG A 176 2.70 11.78 -29.38
CA ARG A 176 1.25 11.71 -29.33
C ARG A 176 0.77 10.27 -29.10
N GLY A 177 -0.45 10.12 -28.61
CA GLY A 177 -1.03 8.81 -28.29
C GLY A 177 -1.73 8.11 -29.44
N ILE A 178 -2.06 8.81 -30.56
CA ILE A 178 -2.83 8.28 -31.68
C ILE A 178 -2.13 8.65 -33.01
N PHE A 179 -2.03 7.66 -33.88
CA PHE A 179 -1.43 7.74 -35.22
C PHE A 179 -2.37 7.11 -36.24
N ARG A 180 -2.16 7.39 -37.54
CA ARG A 180 -2.84 6.76 -38.66
C ARG A 180 -1.95 5.69 -39.31
N PRO A 181 -2.52 4.70 -40.01
CA PRO A 181 -1.75 3.93 -40.98
C PRO A 181 -1.01 4.85 -41.95
N GLY A 182 0.20 4.49 -42.33
CA GLY A 182 1.11 5.31 -43.14
C GLY A 182 1.95 6.34 -42.36
N GLU A 183 1.59 6.69 -41.12
CA GLU A 183 2.36 7.63 -40.29
C GLU A 183 3.53 6.94 -39.56
N THR A 184 4.51 7.73 -39.17
CA THR A 184 5.69 7.23 -38.42
C THR A 184 5.46 7.37 -36.93
N LEU A 185 5.45 6.24 -36.22
CA LEU A 185 5.52 6.18 -34.75
C LEU A 185 6.90 6.67 -34.31
N ARG A 186 6.93 7.54 -33.31
CA ARG A 186 8.17 8.01 -32.70
C ARG A 186 8.08 7.78 -31.21
N PHE A 187 9.03 7.00 -30.68
CA PHE A 187 9.16 6.74 -29.26
C PHE A 187 10.45 7.33 -28.75
N GLY A 188 10.34 8.13 -27.69
CA GLY A 188 11.47 8.48 -26.84
C GLY A 188 11.59 7.49 -25.70
N MET A 189 12.81 7.12 -25.35
CA MET A 189 13.13 6.20 -24.28
C MET A 189 14.17 6.83 -23.37
N LEU A 190 13.89 6.88 -22.07
CA LEU A 190 14.80 7.41 -21.05
C LEU A 190 15.13 6.30 -20.07
N MET A 191 16.36 5.81 -20.07
CA MET A 191 16.87 4.80 -19.14
C MET A 191 17.57 5.46 -17.97
N ARG A 192 17.27 4.99 -16.74
CA ARG A 192 17.89 5.48 -15.50
C ARG A 192 18.08 4.35 -14.51
N ARG A 193 19.15 4.42 -13.75
CA ARG A 193 19.32 3.61 -12.55
C ARG A 193 18.52 4.21 -11.40
N GLY A 194 18.02 3.36 -10.51
CA GLY A 194 17.30 3.78 -9.31
C GLY A 194 18.14 4.62 -8.35
N ASP A 195 19.47 4.41 -8.34
CA ASP A 195 20.47 5.17 -7.56
C ASP A 195 20.96 6.44 -8.28
N TRP A 196 20.47 6.74 -9.48
CA TRP A 196 20.83 7.87 -10.34
C TRP A 196 22.29 7.90 -10.79
N LYS A 197 23.06 6.86 -10.57
CA LYS A 197 24.39 6.73 -11.15
C LYS A 197 24.33 6.52 -12.67
N ALA A 198 25.46 6.70 -13.31
CA ALA A 198 25.58 6.42 -14.73
C ALA A 198 25.21 4.96 -15.05
N LEU A 199 24.62 4.75 -16.21
CA LEU A 199 24.41 3.40 -16.73
C LEU A 199 25.77 2.74 -17.00
N PRO A 200 25.88 1.41 -16.85
CA PRO A 200 27.09 0.70 -17.26
C PRO A 200 27.40 1.01 -18.74
N PRO A 201 28.65 1.27 -19.08
CA PRO A 201 29.05 1.48 -20.49
C PRO A 201 28.75 0.21 -21.29
N ASP A 202 28.39 0.41 -22.57
CA ASP A 202 28.14 -0.67 -23.54
C ASP A 202 27.06 -1.70 -23.15
N MET A 203 26.21 -1.37 -22.20
CA MET A 203 25.09 -2.23 -21.82
C MET A 203 24.11 -2.38 -22.97
N PRO A 204 23.80 -3.62 -23.43
CA PRO A 204 22.87 -3.84 -24.52
C PRO A 204 21.42 -3.65 -24.07
N PHE A 205 20.72 -2.77 -24.75
CA PHE A 205 19.28 -2.61 -24.64
C PHE A 205 18.60 -3.07 -25.92
N PHE A 206 17.40 -3.61 -25.78
CA PHE A 206 16.56 -4.04 -26.89
C PHE A 206 15.23 -3.30 -26.84
N ALA A 207 14.82 -2.73 -27.96
CA ALA A 207 13.50 -2.18 -28.18
C ALA A 207 12.68 -3.20 -28.98
N GLU A 208 11.57 -3.65 -28.45
CA GLU A 208 10.67 -4.61 -29.05
C GLU A 208 9.29 -4.00 -29.26
N LEU A 209 8.89 -3.82 -30.52
CA LEU A 209 7.58 -3.27 -30.88
C LEU A 209 6.65 -4.41 -31.27
N SER A 210 5.49 -4.46 -30.62
CA SER A 210 4.43 -5.44 -30.87
C SER A 210 3.21 -4.77 -31.50
N ASP A 211 2.55 -5.49 -32.39
CA ASP A 211 1.30 -5.12 -33.05
C ASP A 211 0.09 -5.37 -32.08
N PRO A 212 -1.15 -4.98 -32.48
CA PRO A 212 -2.35 -5.22 -31.69
C PRO A 212 -2.67 -6.70 -31.40
N SER A 213 -2.08 -7.63 -32.16
CA SER A 213 -2.18 -9.07 -31.94
C SER A 213 -1.04 -9.63 -31.09
N GLU A 214 -0.28 -8.75 -30.42
CA GLU A 214 0.88 -9.09 -29.58
C GLU A 214 2.04 -9.77 -30.33
N ARG A 215 2.10 -9.64 -31.66
CA ARG A 215 3.21 -10.19 -32.46
C ARG A 215 4.32 -9.13 -32.52
N THR A 216 5.55 -9.55 -32.26
CA THR A 216 6.74 -8.72 -32.41
C THR A 216 6.96 -8.39 -33.90
N ILE A 217 6.85 -7.13 -34.26
CA ILE A 217 7.01 -6.63 -35.63
C ILE A 217 8.38 -5.94 -35.84
N LEU A 218 9.02 -5.52 -34.76
CA LEU A 218 10.36 -4.93 -34.80
C LEU A 218 11.09 -5.28 -33.50
N ARG A 219 12.35 -5.73 -33.63
CA ARG A 219 13.29 -5.85 -32.51
C ARG A 219 14.60 -5.20 -32.90
N ARG A 220 15.06 -4.25 -32.11
CA ARG A 220 16.28 -3.50 -32.39
C ARG A 220 17.14 -3.37 -31.14
N GLN A 221 18.41 -3.74 -31.26
CA GLN A 221 19.42 -3.49 -30.25
C GLN A 221 19.91 -2.04 -30.36
N PHE A 222 20.14 -1.41 -29.21
CA PHE A 222 20.71 -0.07 -29.14
C PHE A 222 21.54 0.10 -27.88
N VAL A 223 22.40 1.13 -27.90
CA VAL A 223 23.19 1.57 -26.76
C VAL A 223 22.80 3.01 -26.45
N VAL A 224 22.80 3.38 -25.18
CA VAL A 224 22.48 4.74 -24.75
C VAL A 224 23.71 5.51 -24.34
N GLY A 225 23.70 6.81 -24.59
CA GLY A 225 24.70 7.72 -24.11
C GLY A 225 24.62 7.99 -22.59
N ALA A 226 25.53 8.84 -22.10
CA ALA A 226 25.57 9.25 -20.70
C ALA A 226 24.27 9.94 -20.23
N ASP A 227 23.50 10.52 -21.15
CA ASP A 227 22.19 11.13 -20.90
C ASP A 227 21.06 10.09 -20.71
N GLY A 228 21.33 8.82 -21.06
CA GLY A 228 20.37 7.72 -20.98
C GLY A 228 19.21 7.83 -21.96
N LEU A 229 19.29 8.68 -22.98
CA LEU A 229 18.25 8.89 -23.97
C LEU A 229 18.47 8.04 -25.23
N ALA A 230 17.39 7.54 -25.79
CA ALA A 230 17.36 6.90 -27.11
C ALA A 230 16.02 7.16 -27.79
N GLU A 231 16.00 7.03 -29.11
CA GLU A 231 14.79 7.16 -29.91
C GLU A 231 14.60 5.94 -30.83
N LEU A 232 13.35 5.58 -31.04
CA LEU A 232 12.92 4.59 -32.01
C LEU A 232 11.84 5.20 -32.89
N SER A 233 12.01 5.11 -34.21
CA SER A 233 10.98 5.44 -35.17
C SER A 233 10.66 4.23 -36.04
N TRP A 234 9.37 4.08 -36.35
CA TRP A 234 8.87 3.01 -37.22
C TRP A 234 7.64 3.51 -37.97
N THR A 235 7.64 3.35 -39.29
CA THR A 235 6.52 3.77 -40.14
C THR A 235 5.49 2.65 -40.23
N VAL A 236 4.28 2.97 -39.82
CA VAL A 236 3.13 2.04 -39.88
C VAL A 236 2.79 1.79 -41.34
N PRO A 237 2.76 0.55 -41.85
CA PRO A 237 2.26 0.26 -43.17
C PRO A 237 0.81 0.72 -43.34
N GLU A 238 0.40 1.15 -44.56
CA GLU A 238 -0.97 1.57 -44.82
C GLU A 238 -2.02 0.49 -44.56
N GLY A 239 -1.68 -0.77 -44.78
CA GLY A 239 -2.54 -1.94 -44.47
C GLY A 239 -2.33 -2.57 -43.09
N ALA A 240 -1.63 -1.88 -42.19
CA ALA A 240 -1.37 -2.41 -40.86
C ALA A 240 -2.67 -2.48 -40.01
N PRO A 241 -2.81 -3.47 -39.13
CA PRO A 241 -3.97 -3.58 -38.26
C PRO A 241 -4.08 -2.36 -37.35
N THR A 242 -5.29 -1.83 -37.19
CA THR A 242 -5.61 -0.79 -36.23
C THR A 242 -5.66 -1.37 -34.82
N GLY A 243 -5.30 -0.55 -33.83
CA GLY A 243 -5.30 -0.94 -32.43
C GLY A 243 -4.08 -0.44 -31.68
N ARG A 244 -3.76 -1.12 -30.56
CA ARG A 244 -2.70 -0.73 -29.64
C ARG A 244 -1.36 -1.35 -30.06
N TYR A 245 -0.39 -0.52 -30.37
CA TYR A 245 1.01 -0.87 -30.58
C TYR A 245 1.79 -0.63 -29.29
N ARG A 246 2.61 -1.60 -28.87
CA ARG A 246 3.35 -1.55 -27.62
C ARG A 246 4.86 -1.65 -27.88
N LEU A 247 5.61 -0.75 -27.28
CA LEU A 247 7.06 -0.79 -27.26
C LEU A 247 7.54 -1.20 -25.86
N ASP A 248 8.29 -2.31 -25.80
CA ASP A 248 8.99 -2.76 -24.60
C ASP A 248 10.49 -2.49 -24.73
N VAL A 249 11.07 -1.90 -23.69
CA VAL A 249 12.52 -1.77 -23.54
C VAL A 249 13.00 -2.87 -22.64
N GLN A 250 13.97 -3.66 -23.10
CA GLN A 250 14.44 -4.86 -22.43
C GLN A 250 15.96 -4.86 -22.31
N THR A 251 16.47 -5.63 -21.34
CA THR A 251 17.88 -5.99 -21.21
C THR A 251 17.98 -7.46 -20.80
N PRO A 252 19.04 -8.21 -21.20
CA PRO A 252 19.24 -9.54 -20.67
C PRO A 252 19.70 -9.48 -19.21
N ASN A 253 19.19 -10.37 -18.36
CA ASN A 253 19.73 -10.58 -17.02
C ASN A 253 20.98 -11.48 -17.06
N ALA A 254 21.56 -11.75 -15.91
CA ALA A 254 22.76 -12.61 -15.79
C ALA A 254 22.57 -14.04 -16.34
N ASP A 255 21.35 -14.54 -16.38
CA ASP A 255 21.00 -15.85 -16.94
C ASP A 255 20.63 -15.80 -18.43
N GLY A 256 20.69 -14.62 -19.07
CA GLY A 256 20.39 -14.40 -20.49
C GLY A 256 18.90 -14.20 -20.79
N PHE A 257 18.02 -14.16 -19.80
CA PHE A 257 16.59 -13.90 -20.00
C PHE A 257 16.32 -12.40 -20.18
N ALA A 258 15.41 -12.06 -21.09
CA ALA A 258 14.99 -10.69 -21.29
C ALA A 258 14.18 -10.18 -20.09
N VAL A 259 14.60 -9.04 -19.54
CA VAL A 259 13.89 -8.33 -18.47
C VAL A 259 13.35 -7.03 -19.04
N VAL A 260 12.05 -6.80 -18.93
CA VAL A 260 11.40 -5.56 -19.36
C VAL A 260 11.70 -4.46 -18.35
N LEU A 261 12.34 -3.40 -18.80
CA LEU A 261 12.72 -2.23 -18.02
C LEU A 261 11.62 -1.15 -18.00
N GLY A 262 10.80 -1.12 -19.03
CA GLY A 262 9.68 -0.19 -19.19
C GLY A 262 8.97 -0.39 -20.50
N SER A 263 7.73 0.11 -20.57
CA SER A 263 6.85 -0.05 -21.73
C SER A 263 6.12 1.25 -22.04
N GLY A 264 5.88 1.49 -23.32
CA GLY A 264 5.01 2.54 -23.81
C GLY A 264 4.06 2.02 -24.88
N ALA A 265 2.92 2.68 -25.06
CA ALA A 265 1.97 2.25 -26.07
C ALA A 265 1.35 3.46 -26.79
N VAL A 266 1.05 3.26 -28.06
CA VAL A 266 0.30 4.19 -28.89
C VAL A 266 -0.84 3.45 -29.57
N ARG A 267 -1.83 4.19 -30.08
CA ARG A 267 -2.91 3.63 -30.88
C ARG A 267 -2.71 4.03 -32.34
N VAL A 268 -2.91 3.08 -33.24
CA VAL A 268 -3.03 3.32 -34.68
C VAL A 268 -4.49 3.15 -35.02
N GLU A 269 -5.11 4.22 -35.54
CA GLU A 269 -6.55 4.25 -35.83
C GLU A 269 -6.80 5.01 -37.14
N GLU A 270 -7.79 4.56 -37.89
CA GLU A 270 -8.33 5.34 -39.00
C GLU A 270 -9.24 6.42 -38.45
N PHE A 271 -8.90 7.66 -38.68
CA PHE A 271 -9.74 8.78 -38.29
C PHE A 271 -10.83 9.01 -39.35
N GLN A 272 -12.05 8.81 -38.94
CA GLN A 272 -13.21 9.22 -39.70
C GLN A 272 -13.97 10.25 -38.87
N PRO A 273 -14.25 11.47 -39.39
CA PRO A 273 -14.99 12.48 -38.63
C PRO A 273 -16.37 11.96 -38.21
N ASP A 274 -16.80 12.33 -37.04
CA ASP A 274 -18.19 12.13 -36.63
C ASP A 274 -19.12 12.88 -37.57
N THR A 275 -20.28 12.33 -37.84
CA THR A 275 -21.33 12.98 -38.67
C THR A 275 -22.46 13.55 -37.82
N MET A 276 -22.47 13.17 -36.53
CA MET A 276 -23.49 13.56 -35.56
C MET A 276 -22.86 14.04 -34.26
N SER A 277 -23.62 14.73 -33.44
CA SER A 277 -23.29 15.10 -32.07
C SER A 277 -24.35 14.60 -31.09
N LEU A 278 -23.95 13.96 -30.01
CA LEU A 278 -24.82 13.44 -28.98
C LEU A 278 -24.59 14.19 -27.66
N SER A 279 -25.65 14.61 -27.02
CA SER A 279 -25.66 15.13 -25.67
C SER A 279 -26.64 14.33 -24.81
N ALA A 280 -26.31 14.17 -23.52
CA ALA A 280 -27.22 13.57 -22.54
C ALA A 280 -27.20 14.38 -21.25
N THR A 281 -28.34 14.47 -20.59
CA THR A 281 -28.49 15.07 -19.26
C THR A 281 -29.28 14.12 -18.37
N VAL A 282 -28.92 14.07 -17.08
CA VAL A 282 -29.68 13.28 -16.10
C VAL A 282 -30.78 14.14 -15.52
N ASN A 283 -31.99 13.60 -15.41
CA ASN A 283 -33.17 14.29 -14.89
C ASN A 283 -33.81 13.46 -13.72
N PRO A 284 -34.02 13.99 -12.52
CA PRO A 284 -33.64 15.35 -12.12
C PRO A 284 -32.11 15.55 -12.23
N ALA A 285 -31.71 16.77 -12.50
CA ALA A 285 -30.30 17.10 -12.63
C ALA A 285 -29.57 16.76 -11.31
N PRO A 286 -28.47 16.00 -11.35
CA PRO A 286 -27.65 15.81 -10.18
C PRO A 286 -27.18 17.19 -9.70
N GLY A 287 -27.33 17.47 -8.40
CA GLY A 287 -26.71 18.63 -7.79
C GLY A 287 -25.18 18.59 -7.92
N LYS A 288 -24.50 19.62 -7.44
CA LYS A 288 -23.03 19.63 -7.40
C LYS A 288 -22.45 18.49 -6.56
N GLY A 289 -23.22 17.92 -5.62
CA GLY A 289 -22.83 16.82 -4.76
C GLY A 289 -23.34 15.48 -5.25
N TRP A 290 -24.59 15.14 -4.96
CA TRP A 290 -25.17 13.84 -5.34
C TRP A 290 -26.65 13.94 -5.66
N LEU A 291 -27.12 12.97 -6.44
CA LEU A 291 -28.54 12.80 -6.72
C LEU A 291 -29.20 11.99 -5.59
N ASN A 292 -30.16 12.61 -4.93
CA ASN A 292 -31.00 11.96 -3.94
C ASN A 292 -32.43 11.85 -4.49
N ALA A 293 -32.62 10.93 -5.44
CA ALA A 293 -33.92 10.68 -6.07
C ALA A 293 -34.19 9.17 -6.16
N SER A 294 -35.47 8.82 -6.08
CA SER A 294 -35.91 7.43 -6.25
C SER A 294 -36.10 7.06 -7.72
N GLN A 295 -36.33 8.04 -8.58
CA GLN A 295 -36.51 7.88 -10.01
C GLN A 295 -35.70 8.91 -10.76
N ALA A 296 -35.08 8.51 -11.85
CA ALA A 296 -34.35 9.38 -12.74
C ALA A 296 -34.39 8.85 -14.18
N SER A 297 -34.12 9.74 -15.12
CA SER A 297 -33.96 9.40 -16.52
C SER A 297 -32.73 10.10 -17.12
N ALA A 298 -32.28 9.60 -18.25
CA ALA A 298 -31.32 10.29 -19.08
C ALA A 298 -32.03 10.85 -20.33
N ASP A 299 -32.05 12.16 -20.43
CA ASP A 299 -32.61 12.87 -21.59
C ASP A 299 -31.49 13.08 -22.62
N ALA A 300 -31.53 12.31 -23.70
CA ALA A 300 -30.53 12.33 -24.75
C ALA A 300 -31.03 13.14 -25.95
N ALA A 301 -30.14 13.90 -26.60
CA ALA A 301 -30.41 14.63 -27.81
C ALA A 301 -29.31 14.37 -28.84
N LEU A 302 -29.71 13.86 -30.02
CA LEU A 302 -28.84 13.56 -31.14
C LEU A 302 -29.11 14.52 -32.28
N LYS A 303 -28.07 15.15 -32.82
CA LYS A 303 -28.11 16.11 -33.92
C LYS A 303 -27.08 15.77 -34.99
N ASN A 304 -27.41 16.02 -36.24
CA ASN A 304 -26.40 16.05 -37.29
C ASN A 304 -25.44 17.24 -37.07
N LEU A 305 -24.21 17.20 -37.58
CA LEU A 305 -23.21 18.26 -37.35
C LEU A 305 -23.66 19.63 -37.87
N TYR A 306 -24.54 19.68 -38.89
CA TYR A 306 -25.15 20.91 -39.37
C TYR A 306 -26.36 21.40 -38.55
N GLY A 307 -26.60 20.77 -37.35
CA GLY A 307 -27.52 21.27 -36.34
C GLY A 307 -28.96 20.75 -36.43
N LEU A 308 -29.37 20.06 -37.51
CA LEU A 308 -30.69 19.47 -37.62
C LEU A 308 -30.85 18.24 -36.70
N PRO A 309 -32.10 17.99 -36.18
CA PRO A 309 -32.37 16.77 -35.40
C PRO A 309 -32.05 15.50 -36.18
N ALA A 310 -31.46 14.54 -35.53
CA ALA A 310 -31.24 13.20 -36.07
C ALA A 310 -32.45 12.32 -35.70
N VAL A 311 -33.47 12.30 -36.57
CA VAL A 311 -34.75 11.62 -36.33
C VAL A 311 -34.66 10.13 -36.58
N ASP A 312 -35.41 9.32 -35.79
CA ASP A 312 -35.51 7.86 -35.89
C ASP A 312 -34.11 7.16 -35.82
N ARG A 313 -33.25 7.66 -34.98
CA ARG A 313 -31.91 7.04 -34.72
C ARG A 313 -31.94 6.18 -33.51
N ARG A 314 -31.24 5.08 -33.57
CA ARG A 314 -31.04 4.15 -32.43
C ARG A 314 -30.11 4.78 -31.43
N LEU A 315 -30.52 4.78 -30.15
CA LEU A 315 -29.70 5.10 -28.99
C LEU A 315 -29.64 3.89 -28.09
N ARG A 316 -28.48 3.64 -27.50
CA ARG A 316 -28.27 2.62 -26.46
C ARG A 316 -27.68 3.29 -25.23
N GLY A 317 -28.17 2.89 -24.06
CA GLY A 317 -27.66 3.35 -22.78
C GLY A 317 -27.01 2.24 -21.98
N GLN A 318 -25.94 2.56 -21.29
CA GLN A 318 -25.30 1.68 -20.33
C GLN A 318 -24.97 2.46 -19.06
N LEU A 319 -25.31 1.92 -17.90
CA LEU A 319 -25.05 2.51 -16.59
C LEU A 319 -24.06 1.64 -15.81
N SER A 320 -22.82 2.08 -15.69
CA SER A 320 -21.82 1.44 -14.82
C SER A 320 -21.88 2.05 -13.44
N VAL A 321 -21.95 1.20 -12.42
CA VAL A 321 -22.14 1.56 -11.03
C VAL A 321 -21.04 0.94 -10.18
N ARG A 322 -20.45 1.74 -9.31
CA ARG A 322 -19.40 1.27 -8.37
C ARG A 322 -19.55 1.97 -7.02
N PRO A 323 -19.03 1.40 -5.92
CA PRO A 323 -18.94 2.11 -4.65
C PRO A 323 -18.29 3.48 -4.83
N ALA A 324 -18.80 4.50 -4.18
CA ALA A 324 -18.25 5.85 -4.23
C ALA A 324 -17.42 6.17 -2.99
N SER A 325 -16.43 7.04 -3.16
CA SER A 325 -15.82 7.81 -2.09
C SER A 325 -16.36 9.24 -2.16
N LEU A 326 -16.69 9.81 -1.00
CA LEU A 326 -17.20 11.18 -0.93
C LEU A 326 -16.04 12.17 -0.99
N SER A 327 -15.97 12.93 -2.08
CA SER A 327 -15.05 14.05 -2.25
C SER A 327 -15.77 15.10 -3.09
N PHE A 328 -15.71 16.36 -2.68
CA PHE A 328 -16.50 17.43 -3.29
C PHE A 328 -15.65 18.63 -3.65
N PRO A 329 -15.93 19.28 -4.82
CA PRO A 329 -15.26 20.50 -5.22
C PRO A 329 -15.41 21.64 -4.19
N GLY A 330 -14.28 22.27 -3.82
CA GLY A 330 -14.21 23.30 -2.80
C GLY A 330 -14.15 22.79 -1.35
N TYR A 331 -14.09 21.48 -1.16
CA TYR A 331 -13.95 20.80 0.13
C TYR A 331 -12.92 19.68 0.05
N GLU A 332 -11.90 19.83 -0.78
CA GLU A 332 -10.86 18.81 -1.03
C GLU A 332 -10.02 18.52 0.21
N ASP A 333 -9.95 19.46 1.16
CA ASP A 333 -9.25 19.35 2.44
C ASP A 333 -10.11 18.71 3.55
N PHE A 334 -11.39 18.41 3.28
CA PHE A 334 -12.27 17.69 4.19
C PHE A 334 -12.36 16.21 3.86
N THR A 335 -12.36 15.39 4.92
CA THR A 335 -12.66 13.97 4.84
C THR A 335 -14.13 13.75 5.18
N PHE A 336 -14.88 13.11 4.28
CA PHE A 336 -16.29 12.80 4.49
C PHE A 336 -16.48 11.33 4.81
N HIS A 337 -17.29 11.05 5.82
CA HIS A 337 -17.69 9.70 6.15
C HIS A 337 -18.97 9.34 5.38
N ASP A 338 -18.95 8.20 4.71
CA ASP A 338 -20.17 7.66 4.11
C ASP A 338 -20.95 6.85 5.16
N ALA A 339 -22.03 7.42 5.66
CA ALA A 339 -22.89 6.79 6.64
C ALA A 339 -23.67 5.56 6.08
N MET A 340 -23.72 5.43 4.76
CA MET A 340 -24.36 4.34 4.03
C MET A 340 -23.50 3.86 2.86
N PRO A 341 -22.32 3.25 3.14
CA PRO A 341 -21.45 2.78 2.09
C PRO A 341 -22.08 1.60 1.34
N TYR A 342 -22.07 1.67 0.02
CA TYR A 342 -22.51 0.53 -0.79
C TYR A 342 -21.55 -0.64 -0.65
N ARG A 343 -22.08 -1.79 -0.22
CA ARG A 343 -21.28 -3.00 0.04
C ARG A 343 -21.30 -4.03 -1.10
N GLY A 344 -22.00 -3.72 -2.19
CA GLY A 344 -22.05 -4.58 -3.38
C GLY A 344 -20.82 -4.42 -4.28
N SER A 345 -20.68 -5.36 -5.20
CA SER A 345 -19.65 -5.28 -6.26
C SER A 345 -20.03 -4.23 -7.31
N ALA A 346 -19.03 -3.75 -8.05
CA ALA A 346 -19.30 -2.96 -9.24
C ALA A 346 -20.14 -3.76 -10.24
N LEU A 347 -21.11 -3.11 -10.86
CA LEU A 347 -22.00 -3.73 -11.83
C LEU A 347 -22.24 -2.79 -13.01
N THR A 348 -22.65 -3.37 -14.15
CA THR A 348 -23.03 -2.61 -15.32
C THR A 348 -24.44 -3.03 -15.74
N LEU A 349 -25.32 -2.05 -15.88
CA LEU A 349 -26.70 -2.24 -16.29
C LEU A 349 -26.86 -1.79 -17.75
N ASP A 350 -27.43 -2.66 -18.57
CA ASP A 350 -27.89 -2.27 -19.91
C ASP A 350 -29.26 -1.59 -19.77
N LEU A 351 -29.38 -0.36 -20.26
CA LEU A 351 -30.62 0.41 -20.21
C LEU A 351 -31.52 0.14 -21.43
N GLY A 352 -31.05 -0.75 -22.33
CA GLY A 352 -31.74 -1.09 -23.56
C GLY A 352 -31.55 -0.08 -24.65
N GLU A 353 -32.35 -0.21 -25.71
CA GLU A 353 -32.32 0.62 -26.90
C GLU A 353 -33.62 1.43 -27.01
N VAL A 354 -33.47 2.69 -27.42
CA VAL A 354 -34.56 3.61 -27.71
C VAL A 354 -34.31 4.30 -29.05
N ARG A 355 -35.35 4.89 -29.62
CA ARG A 355 -35.23 5.68 -30.85
C ARG A 355 -35.53 7.15 -30.61
N THR A 356 -34.84 8.03 -31.34
CA THR A 356 -35.05 9.46 -31.26
C THR A 356 -36.37 9.87 -31.94
N ASP A 357 -37.05 10.83 -31.34
CA ASP A 357 -38.28 11.44 -31.85
C ASP A 357 -38.00 12.43 -32.99
N ALA A 358 -39.06 13.14 -33.43
CA ALA A 358 -39.02 14.17 -34.51
C ALA A 358 -38.10 15.36 -34.13
N GLN A 359 -37.76 15.55 -32.85
CA GLN A 359 -36.87 16.57 -32.34
C GLN A 359 -35.46 16.04 -32.09
N GLY A 360 -35.20 14.78 -32.44
CA GLY A 360 -33.91 14.09 -32.20
C GLY A 360 -33.67 13.75 -30.73
N ARG A 361 -34.71 13.66 -29.91
CA ARG A 361 -34.62 13.40 -28.47
C ARG A 361 -35.08 11.99 -28.14
N ALA A 362 -34.54 11.44 -27.06
CA ALA A 362 -34.99 10.19 -26.47
C ALA A 362 -34.75 10.19 -24.97
N VAL A 363 -35.55 9.42 -24.22
CA VAL A 363 -35.47 9.27 -22.79
C VAL A 363 -35.13 7.84 -22.44
N LEU A 364 -34.06 7.67 -21.64
CA LEU A 364 -33.61 6.38 -21.12
C LEU A 364 -33.92 6.37 -19.61
N PRO A 365 -34.79 5.48 -19.11
CA PRO A 365 -35.07 5.38 -17.68
C PRO A 365 -33.83 4.83 -16.92
N LEU A 366 -33.50 5.47 -15.81
CA LEU A 366 -32.43 5.02 -14.91
C LEU A 366 -33.04 4.22 -13.74
N PRO A 367 -32.68 2.93 -13.56
CA PRO A 367 -33.31 2.07 -12.54
C PRO A 367 -32.70 2.29 -11.16
N LEU A 368 -32.77 3.52 -10.63
CA LEU A 368 -32.16 3.90 -9.35
C LEU A 368 -32.78 3.18 -8.15
N GLU A 369 -34.01 2.72 -8.25
CA GLU A 369 -34.67 1.92 -7.22
C GLU A 369 -33.92 0.59 -6.94
N LYS A 370 -33.22 0.05 -7.92
CA LYS A 370 -32.38 -1.15 -7.77
C LYS A 370 -31.06 -0.86 -7.08
N LEU A 371 -30.69 0.42 -6.90
CA LEU A 371 -29.39 0.89 -6.44
C LEU A 371 -29.44 1.52 -5.03
N ARG A 372 -30.54 1.37 -4.29
CA ARG A 372 -30.79 2.04 -2.99
C ARG A 372 -29.94 1.56 -1.82
N GLY A 373 -28.95 0.74 -2.03
CA GLY A 373 -28.15 0.13 -0.95
C GLY A 373 -27.03 1.00 -0.37
N GLY A 374 -26.82 2.24 -0.85
CA GLY A 374 -25.73 3.09 -0.37
C GLY A 374 -25.30 4.18 -1.36
N THR A 375 -24.15 4.78 -1.11
CA THR A 375 -23.60 5.83 -1.98
C THR A 375 -22.82 5.21 -3.14
N LEU A 376 -23.17 5.63 -4.35
CA LEU A 376 -22.69 5.05 -5.61
C LEU A 376 -22.16 6.13 -6.55
N HIS A 377 -21.08 5.80 -7.23
CA HIS A 377 -20.63 6.51 -8.42
C HIS A 377 -21.25 5.85 -9.66
N CYS A 378 -22.03 6.62 -10.38
CA CYS A 378 -22.71 6.21 -11.60
C CYS A 378 -22.00 6.83 -12.80
N ARG A 379 -21.69 6.01 -13.80
CA ARG A 379 -21.17 6.42 -15.10
C ARG A 379 -22.15 5.99 -16.18
N LEU A 380 -22.88 6.95 -16.72
CA LEU A 380 -23.81 6.75 -17.82
C LEU A 380 -23.07 6.94 -19.14
N LEU A 381 -23.06 5.91 -19.97
CA LEU A 381 -22.64 5.94 -21.37
C LEU A 381 -23.89 5.90 -22.24
N VAL A 382 -24.03 6.84 -23.15
CA VAL A 382 -25.06 6.83 -24.18
C VAL A 382 -24.38 6.81 -25.54
N GLU A 383 -24.80 5.90 -26.40
CA GLU A 383 -24.32 5.73 -27.77
C GLU A 383 -25.45 6.04 -28.76
N GLY A 384 -25.19 6.83 -29.79
CA GLY A 384 -26.10 7.14 -30.88
C GLY A 384 -25.58 6.64 -32.21
N PHE A 385 -26.35 5.83 -32.92
CA PHE A 385 -25.90 5.12 -34.10
C PHE A 385 -26.32 5.82 -35.39
N GLU A 386 -25.45 5.79 -36.42
CA GLU A 386 -25.71 6.24 -37.76
C GLU A 386 -26.75 5.36 -38.50
N PRO A 387 -27.36 5.82 -39.58
CA PRO A 387 -28.40 5.09 -40.31
C PRO A 387 -27.99 3.70 -40.81
N GLY A 388 -26.76 3.44 -41.04
CA GLY A 388 -26.24 2.15 -41.52
C GLY A 388 -25.80 1.18 -40.40
N GLY A 389 -25.87 1.60 -39.16
CA GLY A 389 -25.61 0.74 -37.98
C GLY A 389 -24.14 0.43 -37.68
N GLY A 390 -23.18 0.99 -38.41
CA GLY A 390 -21.74 0.65 -38.22
C GLY A 390 -20.97 1.61 -37.29
N ARG A 391 -21.42 2.85 -37.16
CA ARG A 391 -20.74 3.89 -36.37
C ARG A 391 -21.64 4.44 -35.29
N SER A 392 -21.06 4.86 -34.21
CA SER A 392 -21.75 5.54 -33.12
C SER A 392 -20.99 6.76 -32.63
N VAL A 393 -21.74 7.76 -32.18
CA VAL A 393 -21.23 8.85 -31.35
C VAL A 393 -21.60 8.59 -29.91
N THR A 394 -20.72 8.91 -28.97
CA THR A 394 -20.90 8.62 -27.56
C THR A 394 -20.90 9.88 -26.72
N THR A 395 -21.61 9.82 -25.60
CA THR A 395 -21.50 10.80 -24.51
C THR A 395 -21.49 10.12 -23.18
N VAL A 396 -20.71 10.67 -22.24
CA VAL A 396 -20.57 10.12 -20.90
C VAL A 396 -21.02 11.16 -19.87
N ARG A 397 -21.71 10.70 -18.82
CA ARG A 397 -22.06 11.52 -17.64
C ARG A 397 -21.69 10.74 -16.39
N ASP A 398 -20.85 11.36 -15.56
CA ASP A 398 -20.51 10.86 -14.24
C ASP A 398 -21.29 11.65 -13.18
N PHE A 399 -21.88 10.95 -12.21
CA PHE A 399 -22.62 11.55 -11.11
C PHE A 399 -22.65 10.61 -9.90
N LEU A 400 -22.88 11.19 -8.71
CA LEU A 400 -23.10 10.42 -7.49
C LEU A 400 -24.59 10.23 -7.24
N VAL A 401 -24.94 9.07 -6.69
CA VAL A 401 -26.28 8.77 -6.18
C VAL A 401 -26.13 8.35 -4.71
N SER A 402 -26.90 8.97 -3.82
CA SER A 402 -26.90 8.61 -2.41
C SER A 402 -28.27 8.83 -1.78
N PRO A 403 -28.71 7.96 -0.86
CA PRO A 403 -29.93 8.19 -0.08
C PRO A 403 -29.74 9.22 1.04
N LEU A 404 -28.51 9.67 1.31
CA LEU A 404 -28.20 10.60 2.38
C LEU A 404 -28.77 12.00 2.11
N GLN A 405 -29.39 12.58 3.14
CA GLN A 405 -29.91 13.97 3.10
C GLN A 405 -28.79 14.97 3.38
N ALA A 406 -27.81 14.57 4.18
CA ALA A 406 -26.61 15.35 4.48
C ALA A 406 -25.43 14.42 4.75
N VAL A 407 -24.21 14.93 4.48
CA VAL A 407 -22.94 14.32 4.84
C VAL A 407 -22.16 15.24 5.76
N LEU A 408 -21.40 14.64 6.68
CA LEU A 408 -20.55 15.36 7.61
C LEU A 408 -19.09 15.18 7.17
N GLY A 409 -18.42 16.28 6.86
CA GLY A 409 -17.00 16.34 6.59
C GLY A 409 -16.24 16.88 7.80
N TYR A 410 -15.00 16.43 7.98
CA TYR A 410 -14.08 16.95 8.98
C TYR A 410 -12.71 17.21 8.38
N ARG A 411 -11.99 18.18 8.96
CA ARG A 411 -10.57 18.42 8.69
C ARG A 411 -9.83 18.74 9.99
N PRO A 412 -8.62 18.22 10.17
CA PRO A 412 -7.80 18.59 11.31
C PRO A 412 -7.14 19.95 11.10
N THR A 413 -7.04 20.73 12.19
CA THR A 413 -6.35 22.03 12.23
C THR A 413 -5.41 22.11 13.44
N GLY A 414 -4.45 23.02 13.40
CA GLY A 414 -3.44 23.14 14.47
C GLY A 414 -2.34 22.09 14.38
N ALA A 415 -1.76 21.71 15.50
CA ALA A 415 -0.69 20.70 15.59
C ALA A 415 -1.14 19.30 15.17
N GLY A 416 -2.45 19.07 15.04
CA GLY A 416 -3.06 17.81 14.66
C GLY A 416 -3.31 17.65 13.17
N GLY A 417 -2.55 18.30 12.29
CA GLY A 417 -2.67 18.12 10.84
C GLY A 417 -2.52 16.66 10.39
N ASN A 418 -1.85 15.84 11.18
CA ASN A 418 -1.80 14.39 11.04
C ASN A 418 -2.51 13.71 12.23
N LEU A 419 -3.74 13.25 12.02
CA LEU A 419 -4.50 12.54 13.05
C LEU A 419 -3.86 11.20 13.48
N GLY A 420 -2.99 10.64 12.68
CA GLY A 420 -2.20 9.45 13.03
C GLY A 420 -1.06 9.74 14.01
N PHE A 421 -0.73 11.02 14.26
CA PHE A 421 0.35 11.41 15.17
C PHE A 421 0.12 12.81 15.75
N ILE A 422 -0.65 12.89 16.82
CA ILE A 422 -0.89 14.15 17.56
C ILE A 422 0.00 14.14 18.80
N PRO A 423 0.95 15.06 18.97
CA PRO A 423 1.79 15.08 20.15
C PRO A 423 0.96 15.25 21.43
N LYS A 424 1.27 14.50 22.49
CA LYS A 424 0.63 14.62 23.79
C LYS A 424 0.69 16.05 24.30
N GLY A 425 -0.45 16.59 24.74
CA GLY A 425 -0.57 17.94 25.31
C GLY A 425 -0.55 19.06 24.26
N SER A 426 -0.55 18.76 22.96
CA SER A 426 -0.64 19.77 21.92
C SER A 426 -2.09 20.20 21.68
N GLU A 427 -2.28 21.44 21.24
CA GLU A 427 -3.58 21.90 20.78
C GLU A 427 -3.88 21.35 19.40
N SER A 428 -5.00 20.65 19.28
CA SER A 428 -5.50 20.07 18.05
C SER A 428 -7.01 20.22 17.98
N THR A 429 -7.53 20.60 16.83
CA THR A 429 -8.94 20.85 16.62
C THR A 429 -9.41 20.15 15.33
N LEU A 430 -10.62 19.61 15.36
CA LEU A 430 -11.34 19.18 14.18
C LEU A 430 -12.39 20.22 13.81
N GLU A 431 -12.33 20.73 12.61
CA GLU A 431 -13.39 21.53 12.01
C GLU A 431 -14.34 20.63 11.24
N PHE A 432 -15.64 20.86 11.42
CA PHE A 432 -16.69 20.08 10.76
C PHE A 432 -17.49 20.96 9.80
N VAL A 433 -17.96 20.33 8.72
CA VAL A 433 -18.89 20.89 7.77
C VAL A 433 -20.00 19.91 7.48
N ALA A 434 -21.24 20.35 7.44
CA ALA A 434 -22.36 19.54 6.98
C ALA A 434 -22.83 20.07 5.62
N LEU A 435 -22.96 19.15 4.65
CA LEU A 435 -23.34 19.48 3.27
C LEU A 435 -24.56 18.67 2.83
N GLY A 436 -25.49 19.34 2.15
CA GLY A 436 -26.60 18.71 1.44
C GLY A 436 -26.27 18.25 0.02
N PRO A 437 -27.23 17.66 -0.70
CA PRO A 437 -27.02 17.13 -2.06
C PRO A 437 -26.55 18.14 -3.10
N ASP A 438 -26.82 19.41 -2.92
CA ASP A 438 -26.40 20.54 -3.76
C ASP A 438 -25.07 21.18 -3.32
N LEU A 439 -24.41 20.62 -2.28
CA LEU A 439 -23.27 21.16 -1.57
C LEU A 439 -23.55 22.47 -0.80
N GLY A 440 -24.82 22.83 -0.63
CA GLY A 440 -25.21 23.85 0.31
C GLY A 440 -24.98 23.39 1.75
N ARG A 441 -24.77 24.37 2.67
CA ARG A 441 -24.68 24.09 4.10
C ARG A 441 -25.97 23.43 4.57
N ALA A 442 -25.86 22.32 5.27
CA ALA A 442 -26.97 21.60 5.88
C ALA A 442 -26.88 21.72 7.42
N ASP A 443 -28.03 21.70 8.07
CA ASP A 443 -28.10 21.60 9.53
C ASP A 443 -28.52 20.19 9.91
N PRO A 444 -27.62 19.35 10.40
CA PRO A 444 -27.96 17.98 10.86
C PRO A 444 -28.61 17.97 12.25
N GLY A 445 -28.84 19.13 12.87
CA GLY A 445 -29.34 19.28 14.23
C GLY A 445 -28.28 19.01 15.30
N GLU A 446 -28.74 18.62 16.50
CA GLU A 446 -27.86 18.26 17.61
C GLU A 446 -27.10 16.95 17.30
N LEU A 447 -25.79 16.99 17.42
CA LEU A 447 -24.88 15.88 17.21
C LEU A 447 -24.27 15.40 18.52
N THR A 448 -24.18 14.09 18.68
CA THR A 448 -23.50 13.44 19.82
C THR A 448 -22.08 13.05 19.40
N PHE A 449 -21.10 13.59 20.10
CA PHE A 449 -19.67 13.31 19.95
C PHE A 449 -19.25 12.34 21.05
N SER A 450 -18.91 11.11 20.70
CA SER A 450 -18.42 10.10 21.64
C SER A 450 -16.99 9.73 21.31
N VAL A 451 -16.10 9.85 22.29
CA VAL A 451 -14.70 9.43 22.18
C VAL A 451 -14.54 8.09 22.85
N ALA A 452 -13.99 7.14 22.14
CA ALA A 452 -13.62 5.84 22.69
C ALA A 452 -12.10 5.63 22.62
N GLU A 453 -11.53 5.10 23.69
CA GLU A 453 -10.19 4.53 23.67
C GLU A 453 -10.23 3.20 22.93
N ARG A 454 -9.43 3.06 21.88
CA ARG A 454 -9.35 1.85 21.08
C ARG A 454 -8.24 0.97 21.56
N ARG A 455 -8.56 -0.23 21.96
CA ARG A 455 -7.63 -1.28 22.34
C ARG A 455 -7.81 -2.47 21.42
N TYR A 456 -6.85 -3.37 21.42
CA TYR A 456 -6.91 -4.57 20.60
C TYR A 456 -6.72 -5.79 21.49
N VAL A 457 -7.61 -6.74 21.33
CA VAL A 457 -7.55 -8.03 22.01
C VAL A 457 -7.08 -9.07 21.01
N THR A 458 -6.01 -9.78 21.34
CA THR A 458 -5.48 -10.87 20.54
C THR A 458 -6.08 -12.20 21.02
N SER A 459 -6.66 -12.94 20.07
CA SER A 459 -7.15 -14.30 20.30
C SER A 459 -6.39 -15.29 19.39
N LEU A 460 -6.07 -16.47 19.95
CA LEU A 460 -5.53 -17.56 19.17
C LEU A 460 -6.69 -18.31 18.52
N VAL A 461 -6.79 -18.23 17.19
CA VAL A 461 -7.84 -18.90 16.42
C VAL A 461 -7.23 -19.99 15.54
N THR A 462 -8.01 -21.04 15.28
CA THR A 462 -7.63 -22.10 14.35
C THR A 462 -8.28 -21.85 13.00
N ASP A 463 -7.49 -21.85 11.93
CA ASP A 463 -8.01 -21.75 10.57
C ASP A 463 -8.63 -23.06 10.08
N LYS A 464 -9.19 -23.05 8.86
CA LYS A 464 -9.85 -24.24 8.25
C LYS A 464 -8.89 -25.42 8.04
N ASP A 465 -7.60 -25.15 7.99
CA ASP A 465 -6.54 -26.15 7.79
C ASP A 465 -5.95 -26.64 9.11
N GLY A 466 -6.54 -26.25 10.26
CA GLY A 466 -6.09 -26.64 11.59
C GLY A 466 -4.84 -25.89 12.08
N ARG A 467 -4.43 -24.82 11.39
CA ARG A 467 -3.29 -24.00 11.79
C ARG A 467 -3.72 -22.92 12.77
N TYR A 468 -2.92 -22.69 13.78
CA TYR A 468 -3.13 -21.62 14.74
C TYR A 468 -2.64 -20.29 14.16
N ARG A 469 -3.47 -19.25 14.27
CA ARG A 469 -3.09 -17.87 13.99
C ARG A 469 -3.60 -16.95 15.09
N TYR A 470 -2.88 -15.87 15.30
CA TYR A 470 -3.35 -14.80 16.17
C TYR A 470 -4.26 -13.85 15.35
N ASP A 471 -5.47 -13.61 15.87
CA ASP A 471 -6.43 -12.68 15.29
C ASP A 471 -6.64 -11.52 16.25
N GLU A 472 -6.68 -10.29 15.73
CA GLU A 472 -6.84 -9.09 16.52
C GLU A 472 -8.21 -8.48 16.31
N THR A 473 -8.90 -8.23 17.40
CA THR A 473 -10.22 -7.56 17.38
C THR A 473 -10.10 -6.22 18.09
N PRO A 474 -10.47 -5.09 17.44
CA PRO A 474 -10.54 -3.81 18.11
C PRO A 474 -11.68 -3.80 19.13
N VAL A 475 -11.40 -3.30 20.33
CA VAL A 475 -12.37 -3.07 21.42
C VAL A 475 -12.36 -1.57 21.71
N ASP A 476 -13.48 -0.92 21.47
CA ASP A 476 -13.65 0.51 21.68
C ASP A 476 -14.38 0.73 23.02
N ARG A 477 -13.69 1.37 23.97
CA ARG A 477 -14.23 1.74 25.28
C ARG A 477 -14.55 3.23 25.29
N GLU A 478 -15.80 3.61 25.37
CA GLU A 478 -16.20 5.02 25.49
C GLU A 478 -15.64 5.63 26.76
N ILE A 479 -14.95 6.77 26.62
CA ILE A 479 -14.32 7.52 27.70
C ILE A 479 -14.94 8.90 27.91
N ALA A 480 -15.58 9.46 26.90
CA ALA A 480 -16.24 10.76 26.97
C ALA A 480 -17.37 10.86 25.94
N SER A 481 -18.41 11.58 26.28
CA SER A 481 -19.50 11.93 25.36
C SER A 481 -19.95 13.36 25.59
N SER A 482 -20.30 14.07 24.52
CA SER A 482 -20.79 15.44 24.59
C SER A 482 -21.71 15.73 23.40
N LYS A 483 -22.65 16.66 23.59
CA LYS A 483 -23.54 17.14 22.54
C LYS A 483 -23.05 18.48 21.98
N ARG A 484 -23.18 18.66 20.68
CA ARG A 484 -22.78 19.85 19.94
C ARG A 484 -23.73 20.13 18.79
N SER A 485 -23.84 21.38 18.43
CA SER A 485 -24.57 21.84 17.24
C SER A 485 -23.72 22.83 16.46
N PHE A 486 -24.02 22.98 15.19
CA PHE A 486 -23.41 24.01 14.35
C PHE A 486 -23.82 25.41 14.85
N ASP A 487 -22.91 26.39 14.75
CA ASP A 487 -23.24 27.78 14.99
C ASP A 487 -24.10 28.36 13.85
N ALA A 488 -24.57 29.60 14.05
CA ALA A 488 -25.40 30.30 13.07
C ALA A 488 -24.69 30.52 11.72
N SER A 489 -23.36 30.44 11.67
CA SER A 489 -22.55 30.55 10.45
C SER A 489 -22.31 29.16 9.78
N GLY A 490 -22.84 28.09 10.36
CA GLY A 490 -22.65 26.71 9.88
C GLY A 490 -21.24 26.17 10.12
N ASN A 491 -20.57 26.62 11.19
CA ASN A 491 -19.28 26.10 11.63
C ASN A 491 -19.42 25.31 12.92
N LEU A 492 -18.59 24.27 13.05
CA LEU A 492 -18.48 23.47 14.27
C LEU A 492 -17.02 23.07 14.45
N ALA A 493 -16.42 23.50 15.56
CA ALA A 493 -15.08 23.12 15.94
C ALA A 493 -15.12 22.25 17.20
N TRP A 494 -14.27 21.24 17.24
CA TRP A 494 -14.16 20.32 18.36
C TRP A 494 -12.70 20.13 18.74
N ALA A 495 -12.37 20.40 20.00
CA ALA A 495 -11.02 20.19 20.52
C ALA A 495 -10.75 18.72 20.74
N VAL A 496 -9.66 18.20 20.16
CA VAL A 496 -9.22 16.83 20.32
C VAL A 496 -8.61 16.67 21.72
N PRO A 497 -9.02 15.66 22.52
CA PRO A 497 -8.36 15.40 23.80
C PRO A 497 -6.97 14.81 23.54
N THR A 498 -5.93 15.48 24.05
CA THR A 498 -4.51 15.12 23.80
C THR A 498 -3.72 14.85 25.09
N ASP A 499 -4.38 14.75 26.20
CA ASP A 499 -3.78 14.59 27.54
C ASP A 499 -3.25 13.16 27.78
N LYS A 500 -3.84 12.15 27.16
CA LYS A 500 -3.48 10.75 27.31
C LYS A 500 -2.97 10.14 26.00
N PRO A 501 -1.79 9.51 25.98
CA PRO A 501 -1.33 8.77 24.81
C PRO A 501 -2.18 7.53 24.51
N GLY A 502 -2.32 7.19 23.22
CA GLY A 502 -3.07 6.01 22.79
C GLY A 502 -3.75 6.21 21.45
N GLU A 503 -4.48 5.17 21.05
CA GLU A 503 -5.34 5.20 19.87
C GLU A 503 -6.79 5.44 20.29
N PHE A 504 -7.48 6.31 19.58
CA PHE A 504 -8.84 6.74 19.88
C PHE A 504 -9.71 6.75 18.65
N LEU A 505 -11.01 6.62 18.87
CA LEU A 505 -12.03 6.78 17.83
C LEU A 505 -13.06 7.82 18.30
N LEU A 506 -13.18 8.91 17.55
CA LEU A 506 -14.33 9.78 17.68
C LEU A 506 -15.46 9.29 16.78
N SER A 507 -16.62 9.04 17.34
CA SER A 507 -17.87 8.81 16.60
C SER A 507 -18.79 9.99 16.76
N VAL A 508 -19.30 10.52 15.65
CA VAL A 508 -20.28 11.61 15.63
C VAL A 508 -21.60 11.04 15.14
N ARG A 509 -22.67 11.17 15.94
CA ARG A 509 -24.00 10.64 15.63
C ARG A 509 -25.03 11.76 15.61
N ASN A 510 -26.01 11.63 14.72
CA ASN A 510 -27.18 12.50 14.72
C ASN A 510 -28.22 12.05 15.76
N ALA A 511 -29.32 12.79 15.90
CA ALA A 511 -30.39 12.50 16.84
C ALA A 511 -31.07 11.14 16.63
N SER A 512 -31.04 10.57 15.41
CA SER A 512 -31.54 9.23 15.11
C SER A 512 -30.54 8.12 15.43
N GLY A 513 -29.33 8.44 15.93
CA GLY A 513 -28.26 7.48 16.24
C GLY A 513 -27.43 7.06 15.04
N GLN A 514 -27.67 7.61 13.85
CA GLN A 514 -26.88 7.33 12.66
C GLN A 514 -25.48 7.92 12.80
N ILE A 515 -24.47 7.14 12.46
CA ILE A 515 -23.07 7.60 12.44
C ILE A 515 -22.87 8.54 11.25
N MET A 516 -22.54 9.79 11.53
CA MET A 516 -22.28 10.84 10.54
C MET A 516 -20.78 11.00 10.27
N ALA A 517 -19.93 10.71 11.25
CA ALA A 517 -18.48 10.66 11.07
C ALA A 517 -17.84 9.64 12.01
N LEU A 518 -16.77 9.01 11.54
CA LEU A 518 -15.84 8.19 12.31
C LEU A 518 -14.43 8.73 12.07
N VAL A 519 -13.79 9.20 13.13
CA VAL A 519 -12.48 9.85 13.05
C VAL A 519 -11.51 9.10 13.97
N PRO A 520 -10.69 8.19 13.42
CA PRO A 520 -9.60 7.61 14.19
C PRO A 520 -8.50 8.66 14.40
N PHE A 521 -7.94 8.73 15.59
CA PHE A 521 -6.80 9.57 15.89
C PHE A 521 -5.89 8.93 16.92
N THR A 522 -4.60 9.30 16.89
CA THR A 522 -3.56 8.76 17.76
C THR A 522 -2.87 9.90 18.48
N VAL A 523 -2.85 9.83 19.81
CA VAL A 523 -2.08 10.76 20.66
C VAL A 523 -0.72 10.13 20.93
N ALA A 524 0.33 10.72 20.37
CA ALA A 524 1.69 10.23 20.49
C ALA A 524 2.37 10.73 21.77
N GLY A 525 2.85 9.80 22.57
CA GLY A 525 3.54 10.09 23.82
C GLY A 525 4.00 8.82 24.49
N ASN A 526 4.74 8.95 25.58
CA ASN A 526 5.17 7.82 26.39
C ASN A 526 4.12 7.53 27.46
N ASP A 527 3.77 6.25 27.61
CA ASP A 527 2.89 5.75 28.68
C ASP A 527 3.26 4.31 29.00
N ASP A 528 3.24 3.97 30.29
CA ASP A 528 3.51 2.60 30.77
C ASP A 528 2.18 1.89 31.08
N LEU A 529 1.74 1.04 30.18
CA LEU A 529 0.47 0.29 30.33
C LEU A 529 0.47 -0.69 31.51
N ARG A 530 1.61 -0.96 32.14
CA ARG A 530 1.67 -1.81 33.34
C ARG A 530 1.00 -1.19 34.56
N LEU A 531 0.90 0.13 34.57
CA LEU A 531 0.25 0.87 35.67
C LEU A 531 -1.26 0.91 35.57
N ALA A 532 -1.83 0.60 34.41
CA ALA A 532 -3.28 0.52 34.19
C ALA A 532 -3.72 -0.93 34.26
N GLY A 533 -4.15 -1.41 35.41
CA GLY A 533 -4.56 -2.78 35.76
C GLY A 533 -4.90 -3.73 34.59
N ARG A 534 -4.26 -4.89 34.59
CA ARG A 534 -4.33 -5.90 33.50
C ARG A 534 -5.59 -6.74 33.62
N ASP A 535 -6.71 -6.25 33.12
CA ASP A 535 -7.90 -7.09 32.92
C ASP A 535 -8.08 -7.57 31.46
N GLU A 536 -7.25 -7.08 30.52
CA GLU A 536 -7.34 -7.42 29.11
C GLU A 536 -5.96 -7.81 28.55
N LEU A 537 -5.88 -8.89 27.77
CA LEU A 537 -4.67 -9.29 27.06
C LEU A 537 -4.36 -8.24 25.98
N PRO A 538 -3.21 -7.56 26.04
CA PRO A 538 -2.83 -6.57 25.03
C PRO A 538 -2.66 -7.23 23.66
N SER A 539 -2.80 -6.43 22.57
CA SER A 539 -2.50 -6.87 21.22
C SER A 539 -1.12 -7.52 21.12
N GLY A 540 -1.01 -8.66 20.45
CA GLY A 540 0.26 -9.32 20.17
C GLY A 540 1.08 -8.60 19.08
N ASN A 541 0.53 -7.59 18.40
CA ASN A 541 1.15 -6.89 17.29
C ASN A 541 1.69 -5.52 17.70
N LEU A 542 2.85 -5.17 17.16
CA LEU A 542 3.39 -3.83 17.20
C LEU A 542 2.57 -2.88 16.32
N ARG A 543 2.23 -1.68 16.83
CA ARG A 543 1.62 -0.61 16.06
C ARG A 543 2.56 0.53 15.86
N LEU A 544 2.54 1.10 14.66
CA LEU A 544 3.45 2.14 14.22
C LEU A 544 2.66 3.27 13.54
N HIS A 545 2.89 4.49 14.01
CA HIS A 545 2.47 5.72 13.31
C HIS A 545 3.67 6.65 13.19
N ILE A 546 3.76 7.36 12.09
CA ILE A 546 4.81 8.36 11.83
C ILE A 546 4.21 9.76 11.84
N ASP A 547 5.02 10.74 12.25
CA ASP A 547 4.54 12.13 12.45
C ASP A 547 4.12 12.82 11.15
N LYS A 548 4.68 12.43 10.01
CA LYS A 548 4.26 12.95 8.69
C LYS A 548 4.59 11.95 7.58
N ALA A 549 4.05 12.16 6.39
CA ALA A 549 4.29 11.30 5.23
C ALA A 549 5.49 11.76 4.39
N ASP A 550 5.86 13.06 4.46
CA ASP A 550 6.90 13.65 3.63
C ASP A 550 8.00 14.28 4.49
N TYR A 551 9.25 13.96 4.18
CA TYR A 551 10.44 14.41 4.91
C TYR A 551 11.46 15.07 3.98
N ALA A 552 12.31 15.92 4.53
CA ALA A 552 13.50 16.40 3.86
C ALA A 552 14.71 15.50 4.18
N PRO A 553 15.70 15.39 3.27
CA PRO A 553 16.96 14.75 3.56
C PRO A 553 17.64 15.37 4.80
N GLY A 554 18.10 14.54 5.74
CA GLY A 554 18.70 14.96 7.00
C GLY A 554 17.70 15.26 8.13
N GLU A 555 16.41 15.15 7.87
CA GLU A 555 15.37 15.33 8.89
C GLU A 555 15.18 14.06 9.74
N SER A 556 14.63 14.19 10.95
CA SER A 556 14.27 13.06 11.80
C SER A 556 12.83 12.65 11.61
N ILE A 557 12.60 11.34 11.44
CA ILE A 557 11.29 10.71 11.46
C ILE A 557 10.96 10.38 12.92
N ARG A 558 9.82 10.85 13.41
CA ARG A 558 9.31 10.51 14.73
C ARG A 558 8.28 9.40 14.61
N LEU A 559 8.49 8.32 15.38
CA LEU A 559 7.66 7.12 15.36
C LEU A 559 6.94 7.00 16.70
N PHE A 560 5.63 6.93 16.65
CA PHE A 560 4.83 6.46 17.78
C PHE A 560 4.69 4.94 17.68
N LEU A 561 5.09 4.25 18.72
CA LEU A 561 5.03 2.79 18.85
C LEU A 561 4.11 2.42 20.01
N SER A 562 3.15 1.53 19.77
CA SER A 562 2.45 0.81 20.82
C SER A 562 2.98 -0.62 20.85
N SER A 563 3.75 -0.92 21.89
CA SER A 563 4.45 -2.20 22.05
C SER A 563 3.62 -3.19 22.86
N PRO A 564 3.46 -4.45 22.39
CA PRO A 564 2.72 -5.47 23.13
C PRO A 564 3.43 -5.95 24.39
N TYR A 565 4.75 -5.85 24.45
CA TYR A 565 5.58 -6.39 25.52
C TYR A 565 6.90 -5.61 25.66
N ASP A 566 7.62 -5.90 26.75
CA ASP A 566 8.98 -5.42 26.92
C ASP A 566 9.91 -6.11 25.92
N GLY A 567 10.77 -5.33 25.28
CA GLY A 567 11.66 -5.91 24.29
C GLY A 567 12.71 -4.98 23.76
N MET A 568 13.47 -5.53 22.83
CA MET A 568 14.43 -4.80 22.02
C MET A 568 13.97 -4.76 20.58
N GLY A 569 14.06 -3.59 19.96
CA GLY A 569 13.68 -3.39 18.58
C GLY A 569 14.78 -2.81 17.72
N LEU A 570 14.62 -3.04 16.42
CA LEU A 570 15.41 -2.44 15.36
C LEU A 570 14.47 -1.61 14.48
N ILE A 571 14.79 -0.33 14.32
CA ILE A 571 14.18 0.54 13.32
C ILE A 571 15.10 0.58 12.13
N THR A 572 14.57 0.38 10.93
CA THR A 572 15.30 0.54 9.66
C THR A 572 14.56 1.48 8.73
N LEU A 573 15.30 2.31 8.00
CA LEU A 573 14.81 3.07 6.86
C LEU A 573 15.27 2.36 5.58
N GLU A 574 14.32 1.93 4.76
CA GLU A 574 14.58 1.01 3.66
C GLU A 574 13.94 1.50 2.35
N ARG A 575 14.59 1.17 1.23
CA ARG A 575 14.04 1.21 -0.12
C ARG A 575 14.55 -0.01 -0.89
N ASP A 576 15.64 0.13 -1.60
CA ASP A 576 16.31 -0.97 -2.31
C ASP A 576 17.29 -1.71 -1.38
N SER A 577 17.71 -1.04 -0.31
CA SER A 577 18.59 -1.53 0.76
C SER A 577 18.33 -0.76 2.04
N VAL A 578 18.94 -1.21 3.13
CA VAL A 578 18.89 -0.51 4.41
C VAL A 578 19.75 0.76 4.36
N ALA A 579 19.10 1.93 4.34
CA ALA A 579 19.74 3.24 4.29
C ALA A 579 20.18 3.74 5.67
N ALA A 580 19.37 3.44 6.72
CA ALA A 580 19.68 3.78 8.10
C ALA A 580 19.10 2.73 9.04
N SER A 581 19.71 2.56 10.18
CA SER A 581 19.22 1.63 11.22
C SER A 581 19.48 2.19 12.61
N ARG A 582 18.61 1.86 13.57
CA ARG A 582 18.75 2.23 14.98
C ARG A 582 18.14 1.18 15.88
N TRP A 583 18.89 0.74 16.87
CA TRP A 583 18.38 -0.10 17.95
C TRP A 583 17.69 0.75 19.03
N PHE A 584 16.67 0.19 19.65
CA PHE A 584 15.96 0.81 20.77
C PHE A 584 15.45 -0.25 21.74
N ARG A 585 15.20 0.17 22.97
CA ARG A 585 14.52 -0.66 23.98
C ARG A 585 13.16 -0.06 24.26
N VAL A 586 12.20 -0.91 24.52
CA VAL A 586 10.84 -0.51 24.80
C VAL A 586 10.26 -1.36 25.94
N ARG A 587 9.40 -0.74 26.73
CA ARG A 587 8.48 -1.41 27.63
C ARG A 587 7.14 -1.63 26.96
N ALA A 588 6.34 -2.58 27.46
CA ALA A 588 4.96 -2.74 27.06
C ALA A 588 4.21 -1.42 27.23
N GLY A 589 3.60 -0.91 26.16
CA GLY A 589 2.90 0.37 26.15
C GLY A 589 3.35 1.29 25.03
N ASN A 590 3.08 2.57 25.22
CA ASN A 590 3.30 3.59 24.20
C ASN A 590 4.67 4.25 24.35
N SER A 591 5.38 4.46 23.26
CA SER A 591 6.67 5.14 23.24
C SER A 591 6.86 5.92 21.94
N VAL A 592 7.67 6.98 22.00
CA VAL A 592 8.12 7.72 20.83
C VAL A 592 9.59 7.43 20.59
N GLN A 593 9.90 7.00 19.37
CA GLN A 593 11.24 6.74 18.88
C GLN A 593 11.56 7.68 17.71
N GLU A 594 12.85 7.76 17.33
CA GLU A 594 13.29 8.60 16.22
C GLU A 594 14.34 7.89 15.38
N ILE A 595 14.34 8.13 14.07
CA ILE A 595 15.42 7.74 13.17
C ILE A 595 15.71 8.89 12.19
N ALA A 596 17.00 9.18 11.98
CA ALA A 596 17.41 10.23 11.05
C ALA A 596 17.38 9.74 9.59
N VAL A 597 16.86 10.56 8.71
CA VAL A 597 16.96 10.35 7.26
C VAL A 597 18.39 10.72 6.82
N PRO A 598 19.12 9.85 6.10
CA PRO A 598 20.42 10.23 5.56
C PRO A 598 20.33 11.44 4.61
N LYS A 599 21.36 12.29 4.62
CA LYS A 599 21.38 13.55 3.84
C LYS A 599 21.37 13.35 2.32
N ASP A 600 21.79 12.19 1.88
CA ASP A 600 21.86 11.76 0.48
C ASP A 600 20.70 10.86 0.06
N PHE A 601 19.78 10.57 0.97
CA PHE A 601 18.60 9.74 0.70
C PHE A 601 17.45 10.60 0.14
N GLU A 602 16.78 10.10 -0.91
CA GLU A 602 15.65 10.76 -1.59
C GLU A 602 14.67 9.71 -2.15
N GLY A 603 13.41 10.10 -2.31
CA GLY A 603 12.36 9.28 -2.91
C GLY A 603 11.53 8.50 -1.91
N ARG A 604 10.77 7.53 -2.39
CA ARG A 604 9.92 6.68 -1.53
C ARG A 604 10.77 5.76 -0.67
N ALA A 605 10.33 5.55 0.55
CA ALA A 605 10.97 4.67 1.52
C ALA A 605 9.93 4.03 2.44
N TYR A 606 10.40 3.09 3.22
CA TYR A 606 9.64 2.46 4.30
C TYR A 606 10.45 2.56 5.58
N VAL A 607 9.76 2.89 6.68
CA VAL A 607 10.28 2.62 8.01
C VAL A 607 9.75 1.28 8.44
N ASP A 608 10.64 0.34 8.70
CA ASP A 608 10.33 -0.97 9.29
C ASP A 608 10.79 -0.97 10.75
N VAL A 609 9.94 -1.50 11.62
CA VAL A 609 10.24 -1.71 13.03
C VAL A 609 10.03 -3.17 13.35
N SER A 610 11.09 -3.83 13.75
CA SER A 610 11.09 -5.22 14.21
C SER A 610 11.38 -5.24 15.70
N LEU A 611 10.54 -5.93 16.50
CA LEU A 611 10.62 -6.01 17.95
C LEU A 611 10.74 -7.47 18.41
N ALA A 612 11.79 -7.80 19.10
CA ALA A 612 11.97 -9.08 19.80
C ALA A 612 11.57 -8.94 21.27
N ARG A 613 10.76 -9.88 21.74
CA ARG A 613 10.31 -9.93 23.13
C ARG A 613 11.48 -10.24 24.05
N SER A 614 11.61 -9.50 25.17
CA SER A 614 12.61 -9.78 26.21
C SER A 614 12.37 -11.16 26.82
N LEU A 615 13.46 -11.89 27.11
CA LEU A 615 13.41 -13.17 27.82
C LEU A 615 12.82 -13.01 29.23
N SER A 616 12.95 -11.83 29.85
CA SER A 616 12.38 -11.50 31.16
C SER A 616 10.91 -11.05 31.11
N SER A 617 10.31 -10.92 29.90
CA SER A 617 8.92 -10.52 29.77
C SER A 617 7.99 -11.58 30.35
N PRO A 618 7.01 -11.21 31.19
CA PRO A 618 6.02 -12.13 31.72
C PRO A 618 5.04 -12.65 30.68
N ASP A 619 5.03 -12.05 29.47
CA ASP A 619 4.07 -12.30 28.41
C ASP A 619 4.48 -13.50 27.53
N VAL A 620 4.76 -14.64 28.16
CA VAL A 620 5.32 -15.85 27.51
C VAL A 620 4.42 -16.46 26.43
N PHE A 621 3.12 -16.18 26.45
CA PHE A 621 2.16 -16.68 25.46
C PHE A 621 2.02 -15.78 24.23
N MET A 622 2.63 -14.60 24.25
CA MET A 622 2.66 -13.71 23.08
C MET A 622 3.73 -14.14 22.07
N GLN A 623 3.56 -13.72 20.84
CA GLN A 623 4.55 -13.93 19.79
C GLN A 623 5.92 -13.39 20.23
N PRO A 624 7.01 -14.14 20.00
CA PRO A 624 8.35 -13.69 20.37
C PRO A 624 8.85 -12.53 19.51
N HIS A 625 8.24 -12.31 18.36
CA HIS A 625 8.59 -11.27 17.40
C HIS A 625 7.33 -10.55 16.92
N SER A 626 7.34 -9.23 16.92
CA SER A 626 6.33 -8.39 16.30
C SER A 626 6.97 -7.31 15.45
N TYR A 627 6.25 -6.83 14.43
CA TYR A 627 6.79 -5.91 13.46
C TYR A 627 5.69 -5.00 12.89
N ALA A 628 6.12 -3.83 12.39
CA ALA A 628 5.25 -2.87 11.72
C ALA A 628 6.02 -2.07 10.66
N VAL A 629 5.33 -1.67 9.60
CA VAL A 629 5.91 -0.92 8.48
C VAL A 629 5.04 0.28 8.16
N ALA A 630 5.67 1.43 7.91
CA ALA A 630 5.02 2.64 7.44
C ALA A 630 5.71 3.18 6.17
N PRO A 631 4.96 3.50 5.10
CA PRO A 631 5.51 4.16 3.92
C PRO A 631 5.73 5.65 4.18
N LEU A 632 6.75 6.20 3.53
CA LEU A 632 7.03 7.63 3.54
C LEU A 632 7.69 8.08 2.24
N THR A 633 7.76 9.39 2.04
CA THR A 633 8.49 10.01 0.94
C THR A 633 9.56 10.95 1.50
N VAL A 634 10.77 10.85 0.96
CA VAL A 634 11.80 11.88 1.16
C VAL A 634 11.86 12.72 -0.10
N ASN A 635 11.69 14.05 0.04
CA ASN A 635 11.52 14.92 -1.10
C ASN A 635 12.74 14.92 -2.03
N VAL A 636 12.45 15.09 -3.32
CA VAL A 636 13.44 15.11 -4.41
C VAL A 636 13.74 16.53 -4.91
N ALA A 637 13.57 17.54 -4.05
CA ALA A 637 13.69 18.95 -4.44
C ALA A 637 15.02 19.30 -5.11
N ARG A 638 16.11 18.56 -4.78
CA ARG A 638 17.42 18.72 -5.44
C ARG A 638 17.42 18.36 -6.92
N ARG A 639 16.43 17.61 -7.39
CA ARG A 639 16.29 17.11 -8.76
C ARG A 639 15.25 17.90 -9.56
N ASP A 640 14.64 18.90 -8.94
CA ASP A 640 13.71 19.80 -9.64
C ASP A 640 14.52 20.71 -10.57
N MET A 641 14.41 20.45 -11.85
CA MET A 641 15.07 21.23 -12.89
C MET A 641 14.36 22.56 -13.17
N GLY A 642 13.24 22.85 -12.53
CA GLY A 642 12.48 24.08 -12.73
C GLY A 642 12.05 24.29 -14.19
N LEU A 643 11.75 23.21 -14.94
CA LEU A 643 11.37 23.29 -16.34
C LEU A 643 10.11 24.15 -16.51
N ARG A 644 10.24 25.28 -17.18
CA ARG A 644 9.13 26.15 -17.54
C ARG A 644 8.75 25.85 -19.00
N LEU A 645 7.61 25.21 -19.20
CA LEU A 645 7.02 25.09 -20.52
C LEU A 645 6.48 26.47 -20.92
N ARG A 646 7.10 27.12 -21.91
CA ARG A 646 6.47 28.26 -22.59
C ARG A 646 5.30 27.72 -23.41
N ASN A 647 4.09 27.94 -22.97
CA ASN A 647 2.91 27.76 -23.80
C ASN A 647 2.99 28.74 -24.99
N ARG A 648 3.59 28.32 -26.09
CA ARG A 648 3.30 28.91 -27.39
C ARG A 648 1.95 28.27 -27.82
N CYS A 649 0.85 28.88 -27.44
CA CYS A 649 -0.41 28.64 -28.11
C CYS A 649 -0.21 29.01 -29.58
N CYS A 650 -0.16 28.03 -30.48
CA CYS A 650 -0.36 28.29 -31.89
C CYS A 650 -1.73 28.95 -32.05
N PRO A 651 -1.85 30.06 -32.80
CA PRO A 651 -3.13 30.69 -33.07
C PRO A 651 -3.89 29.91 -34.17
N VAL A 652 -4.29 28.69 -33.85
CA VAL A 652 -5.21 27.95 -34.71
C VAL A 652 -6.43 27.61 -33.88
N ALA A 653 -7.52 28.30 -34.25
CA ALA A 653 -8.91 28.13 -33.85
C ALA A 653 -9.22 28.30 -32.35
N ARG A 654 -10.12 29.19 -32.07
CA ARG A 654 -10.78 29.42 -30.77
C ARG A 654 -11.29 28.09 -30.19
N SER A 655 -10.44 27.42 -29.45
CA SER A 655 -10.84 26.32 -28.58
C SER A 655 -11.59 26.92 -27.37
N ARG A 656 -12.78 26.41 -27.10
CA ARG A 656 -13.66 26.82 -26.01
C ARG A 656 -13.17 26.38 -24.61
N TYR A 657 -11.89 26.02 -24.45
CA TYR A 657 -11.31 25.71 -23.18
C TYR A 657 -10.43 26.85 -22.67
N PRO A 658 -10.70 27.40 -21.49
CA PRO A 658 -9.86 28.44 -20.93
C PRO A 658 -8.48 27.86 -20.63
N CYS A 659 -7.41 28.50 -21.15
CA CYS A 659 -6.06 28.25 -20.71
C CYS A 659 -5.95 28.53 -19.20
N PRO A 660 -5.33 27.65 -18.42
CA PRO A 660 -5.05 27.96 -17.03
C PRO A 660 -4.13 29.19 -16.94
N PRO A 661 -4.29 30.06 -15.93
CA PRO A 661 -3.51 31.29 -15.79
C PRO A 661 -2.02 30.97 -15.68
N ALA A 662 -1.22 31.77 -16.37
CA ALA A 662 0.24 31.70 -16.35
C ALA A 662 0.74 31.79 -14.90
N ILE A 663 1.52 30.78 -14.48
CA ILE A 663 2.19 30.77 -13.18
C ILE A 663 3.14 31.98 -13.15
N ARG A 664 2.87 32.95 -12.28
CA ARG A 664 3.72 34.13 -12.06
C ARG A 664 5.08 33.70 -11.51
N GLU A 665 6.11 34.26 -12.09
CA GLU A 665 7.49 34.15 -11.66
C GLU A 665 7.64 34.60 -10.20
N ARG A 666 8.16 33.72 -9.35
CA ARG A 666 8.91 34.16 -8.16
C ARG A 666 10.41 34.11 -8.48
N ARG A 667 11.05 35.26 -8.34
CA ARG A 667 12.50 35.40 -8.33
C ARG A 667 13.10 34.77 -7.07
#